data_761dc95bc553d71159e774c9d6bc355d
#
_entry.id   761dc95bc553d71159e774c9d6bc355d
#
_cell.length_a   1.000
_cell.length_b   1.000
_cell.length_c   1.000
_cell.angle_alpha   90.00
_cell.angle_beta   90.00
_cell.angle_gamma   90.00
#
_symmetry.space_group_name_H-M   'P 1'
#
loop_
_entity.id
_entity.type
_entity.pdbx_description
1 polymer ?
#
loop_
_entity_poly.entity_id
_entity_poly.type
_entity_poly.pdbx_seq_one_letter_code
_entity_poly.pdbx_strand_id
1 'polypeptide(L)'
;MSRRRRQQRLERVLGTPALFATAYGNVGSSIYYALGVVAVYALGLTPVVFIIAGLIFACTAATYTEGTVHYPEAGGSSSFARHAFNELVSFEAAWAQMLNYIATIAVSAFFVPHYLSVFWAPLRQNPWDIVFGIVVIVLLVLLNIVGIQESARINVFLAVADFATQLLLVLLGFILVFSPAVLKANVQLGVAPTWSSFFLSIPIAMLAYTGIETVSNLSEEARDPLRTIPRAVLFVAIAVFAIYFTLPWVALSAMPVHHVAGEYKTLLALPPTEHFQGQHGYQNDPVLGVVNNLGLSHAFTHVLQIYLGILASTILFIGANAGVIGASRITYAMSGYRQLPLGFRKIHPRFKTPWIALVVFGGAIPILLTLSGQTKFLGAIYAFGATFSFTVAHAAIIRMRMQQARGGIEIPYRSRFNLRVRGVDWPLFAIFGGLGTGLSFLVIVIQTPSIRYAGLGWLLVGFLFYVFYRRRVIHAPLTETVRAPIALGPAVALEYRSVIVPVVWRRESEAAVDLACRLAVERRGSIIALTVIEVPLDLPLDARLPGNVEDRANDLLDEARAIGDAYGVNVIGRIVRARRAGRAIVDEAERRNSEIIVMGAPRRDRSGPRGPIFGGTVDFVLKNAHCRVMVAAAPRAA
;
A
#
# COMPACT_ATOMS: atom_id res chain seq x y z
N MET A 1 -20.17 17.19 -12.65
CA MET A 1 -19.01 17.71 -11.89
C MET A 1 -18.69 16.97 -10.57
N SER A 2 -19.45 15.97 -10.16
CA SER A 2 -19.19 15.16 -8.93
C SER A 2 -18.06 14.11 -9.05
N ARG A 3 -17.64 13.75 -10.26
CA ARG A 3 -16.58 12.71 -10.47
C ARG A 3 -15.15 13.18 -10.15
N ARG A 4 -14.82 14.47 -10.21
CA ARG A 4 -13.43 14.96 -9.99
C ARG A 4 -13.00 15.10 -8.52
N ARG A 5 -13.91 15.18 -7.55
CA ARG A 5 -13.58 15.23 -6.11
C ARG A 5 -13.36 13.84 -5.47
N ARG A 6 -13.75 12.75 -6.13
CA ARG A 6 -13.52 11.37 -5.66
C ARG A 6 -12.12 10.81 -5.94
N GLN A 7 -11.29 11.51 -6.72
CA GLN A 7 -9.98 11.03 -7.18
C GLN A 7 -8.83 11.12 -6.16
N GLN A 8 -9.08 11.52 -4.91
CA GLN A 8 -8.03 11.59 -3.87
C GLN A 8 -8.05 10.44 -2.85
N ARG A 9 -8.99 9.53 -2.95
CA ARG A 9 -8.99 8.27 -2.17
C ARG A 9 -9.03 7.11 -3.14
N LEU A 10 -8.17 6.11 -2.90
CA LEU A 10 -8.22 4.84 -3.63
C LEU A 10 -9.63 4.25 -3.46
N GLU A 11 -10.20 3.75 -4.55
CA GLU A 11 -11.52 3.12 -4.49
C GLU A 11 -11.40 1.79 -3.72
N ARG A 12 -12.30 1.57 -2.76
CA ARG A 12 -12.37 0.33 -1.98
C ARG A 12 -13.02 -0.78 -2.80
N VAL A 13 -12.22 -1.44 -3.64
CA VAL A 13 -12.71 -2.44 -4.61
C VAL A 13 -12.25 -3.88 -4.28
N LEU A 14 -11.21 -4.05 -3.45
CA LEU A 14 -10.61 -5.35 -3.18
C LEU A 14 -11.41 -6.14 -2.14
N GLY A 15 -11.90 -7.30 -2.54
CA GLY A 15 -12.51 -8.30 -1.66
C GLY A 15 -11.47 -9.29 -1.14
N THR A 16 -11.88 -10.21 -0.25
CA THR A 16 -11.01 -11.27 0.32
C THR A 16 -10.28 -12.09 -0.73
N PRO A 17 -10.88 -12.57 -1.86
CA PRO A 17 -10.16 -13.37 -2.85
C PRO A 17 -9.04 -12.61 -3.55
N ALA A 18 -9.25 -11.33 -3.86
CA ALA A 18 -8.23 -10.51 -4.53
C ALA A 18 -7.05 -10.21 -3.59
N LEU A 19 -7.31 -9.86 -2.32
CA LEU A 19 -6.26 -9.67 -1.31
C LEU A 19 -5.50 -10.97 -1.03
N PHE A 20 -6.21 -12.10 -0.94
CA PHE A 20 -5.60 -13.42 -0.80
C PHE A 20 -4.64 -13.71 -1.95
N ALA A 21 -5.11 -13.58 -3.19
CA ALA A 21 -4.31 -13.91 -4.37
C ALA A 21 -3.05 -13.06 -4.48
N THR A 22 -3.16 -11.74 -4.22
CA THR A 22 -1.99 -10.85 -4.26
C THR A 22 -0.98 -11.17 -3.16
N ALA A 23 -1.46 -11.42 -1.94
CA ALA A 23 -0.58 -11.76 -0.83
C ALA A 23 0.01 -13.17 -0.98
N TYR A 24 -0.79 -14.16 -1.41
CA TYR A 24 -0.31 -15.51 -1.68
C TYR A 24 0.70 -15.54 -2.83
N GLY A 25 0.45 -14.80 -3.91
CA GLY A 25 1.39 -14.69 -5.02
C GLY A 25 2.77 -14.17 -4.58
N ASN A 26 2.82 -13.30 -3.58
CA ASN A 26 4.08 -12.83 -3.01
C ASN A 26 4.68 -13.85 -2.01
N VAL A 27 3.92 -14.34 -1.03
CA VAL A 27 4.41 -15.30 -0.03
C VAL A 27 4.65 -16.69 -0.68
N GLY A 28 3.68 -17.19 -1.44
CA GLY A 28 3.69 -18.54 -2.02
C GLY A 28 4.80 -18.75 -3.07
N SER A 29 5.18 -17.69 -3.81
CA SER A 29 6.30 -17.77 -4.75
C SER A 29 7.63 -18.04 -4.09
N SER A 30 7.75 -17.76 -2.80
CA SER A 30 9.02 -17.89 -2.08
C SER A 30 9.48 -19.35 -1.91
N ILE A 31 8.60 -20.34 -1.94
CA ILE A 31 8.99 -21.76 -1.83
C ILE A 31 9.90 -22.20 -2.98
N TYR A 32 9.72 -21.60 -4.17
CA TYR A 32 10.47 -21.92 -5.37
C TYR A 32 11.97 -21.64 -5.27
N TYR A 33 12.40 -20.83 -4.30
CA TYR A 33 13.81 -20.55 -4.04
C TYR A 33 14.20 -20.81 -2.58
N ALA A 34 13.32 -20.52 -1.63
CA ALA A 34 13.64 -20.61 -0.21
C ALA A 34 14.02 -22.01 0.23
N LEU A 35 13.38 -23.04 -0.34
CA LEU A 35 13.62 -24.43 0.00
C LEU A 35 15.09 -24.81 -0.24
N GLY A 36 15.66 -24.47 -1.38
CA GLY A 36 17.07 -24.73 -1.69
C GLY A 36 18.03 -23.88 -0.86
N VAL A 37 17.74 -22.57 -0.72
CA VAL A 37 18.58 -21.65 0.05
C VAL A 37 18.66 -22.06 1.53
N VAL A 38 17.54 -22.48 2.13
CA VAL A 38 17.48 -22.96 3.53
C VAL A 38 18.23 -24.29 3.67
N ALA A 39 18.08 -25.20 2.71
CA ALA A 39 18.72 -26.52 2.74
C ALA A 39 20.26 -26.43 2.78
N VAL A 40 20.85 -25.36 2.22
CA VAL A 40 22.30 -25.10 2.31
C VAL A 40 22.78 -25.03 3.75
N TYR A 41 21.99 -24.45 4.65
CA TYR A 41 22.36 -24.26 6.05
C TYR A 41 21.74 -25.31 6.97
N ALA A 42 20.51 -25.74 6.67
CA ALA A 42 19.73 -26.62 7.53
C ALA A 42 19.93 -28.11 7.23
N LEU A 43 20.41 -28.49 6.02
CA LEU A 43 20.57 -29.89 5.58
C LEU A 43 19.34 -30.73 5.97
N GLY A 44 19.54 -31.85 6.69
CA GLY A 44 18.50 -32.74 7.16
C GLY A 44 17.45 -32.11 8.10
N LEU A 45 17.76 -30.99 8.73
CA LEU A 45 16.84 -30.22 9.60
C LEU A 45 15.99 -29.19 8.86
N THR A 46 16.07 -29.10 7.53
CA THR A 46 15.28 -28.17 6.72
C THR A 46 13.80 -28.16 7.09
N PRO A 47 13.07 -29.31 7.24
CA PRO A 47 11.66 -29.27 7.62
C PRO A 47 11.41 -28.66 8.99
N VAL A 48 12.28 -28.96 9.97
CA VAL A 48 12.17 -28.40 11.33
C VAL A 48 12.35 -26.89 11.33
N VAL A 49 13.30 -26.41 10.55
CA VAL A 49 13.57 -24.97 10.39
C VAL A 49 12.37 -24.26 9.76
N PHE A 50 11.73 -24.85 8.74
CA PHE A 50 10.50 -24.30 8.16
C PHE A 50 9.34 -24.27 9.17
N ILE A 51 9.23 -25.26 10.05
CA ILE A 51 8.22 -25.24 11.12
C ILE A 51 8.49 -24.09 12.10
N ILE A 52 9.75 -23.92 12.56
CA ILE A 52 10.12 -22.85 13.49
C ILE A 52 9.84 -21.48 12.85
N ALA A 53 10.31 -21.25 11.63
CA ALA A 53 10.07 -20.01 10.90
C ALA A 53 8.57 -19.76 10.65
N GLY A 54 7.81 -20.83 10.36
CA GLY A 54 6.36 -20.78 10.21
C GLY A 54 5.63 -20.35 11.49
N LEU A 55 6.05 -20.84 12.65
CA LEU A 55 5.48 -20.40 13.94
C LEU A 55 5.75 -18.90 14.20
N ILE A 56 6.95 -18.40 13.88
CA ILE A 56 7.27 -16.99 13.96
C ILE A 56 6.42 -16.19 12.95
N PHE A 57 6.21 -16.74 11.74
CA PHE A 57 5.34 -16.13 10.74
C PHE A 57 3.88 -16.06 11.21
N ALA A 58 3.33 -17.09 11.86
CA ALA A 58 1.98 -17.05 12.41
C ALA A 58 1.80 -15.88 13.37
N CYS A 59 2.80 -15.63 14.23
CA CYS A 59 2.84 -14.49 15.12
C CYS A 59 2.90 -13.17 14.34
N THR A 60 3.71 -13.11 13.29
CA THR A 60 3.83 -11.94 12.39
C THR A 60 2.52 -11.66 11.65
N ALA A 61 1.86 -12.69 11.12
CA ALA A 61 0.57 -12.57 10.46
C ALA A 61 -0.52 -12.01 11.41
N ALA A 62 -0.54 -12.46 12.67
CA ALA A 62 -1.44 -11.92 13.69
C ALA A 62 -1.14 -10.45 14.00
N THR A 63 0.15 -10.08 14.06
CA THR A 63 0.62 -8.69 14.26
C THR A 63 0.19 -7.78 13.12
N TYR A 64 0.43 -8.18 11.88
CA TYR A 64 0.03 -7.41 10.71
C TYR A 64 -1.49 -7.31 10.56
N THR A 65 -2.23 -8.39 10.89
CA THR A 65 -3.70 -8.36 10.91
C THR A 65 -4.21 -7.28 11.86
N GLU A 66 -3.74 -7.28 13.10
CA GLU A 66 -4.19 -6.32 14.11
C GLU A 66 -3.78 -4.89 13.76
N GLY A 67 -2.52 -4.69 13.39
CA GLY A 67 -2.00 -3.37 13.03
C GLY A 67 -2.68 -2.78 11.80
N THR A 68 -2.90 -3.59 10.76
CA THR A 68 -3.52 -3.15 9.51
C THR A 68 -5.01 -2.85 9.67
N VAL A 69 -5.72 -3.62 10.49
CA VAL A 69 -7.13 -3.34 10.79
C VAL A 69 -7.28 -2.06 11.60
N HIS A 70 -6.34 -1.79 12.51
CA HIS A 70 -6.35 -0.59 13.33
C HIS A 70 -5.94 0.65 12.53
N TYR A 71 -4.90 0.54 11.70
CA TYR A 71 -4.41 1.59 10.81
C TYR A 71 -4.47 1.12 9.35
N PRO A 72 -5.64 1.24 8.70
CA PRO A 72 -5.82 0.80 7.32
C PRO A 72 -5.24 1.82 6.32
N GLU A 73 -3.93 2.03 6.42
CA GLU A 73 -3.15 2.92 5.55
C GLU A 73 -1.91 2.17 5.01
N ALA A 74 -1.44 2.57 3.83
CA ALA A 74 -0.25 1.98 3.25
C ALA A 74 0.99 2.27 4.10
N GLY A 75 1.88 1.27 4.25
CA GLY A 75 3.13 1.42 4.99
C GLY A 75 3.45 0.28 5.96
N GLY A 76 2.47 -0.55 6.35
CA GLY A 76 2.69 -1.70 7.22
C GLY A 76 3.41 -1.34 8.52
N SER A 77 4.58 -1.96 8.77
CA SER A 77 5.39 -1.72 9.97
C SER A 77 5.72 -0.24 10.20
N SER A 78 5.90 0.54 9.13
CA SER A 78 6.21 1.98 9.24
C SER A 78 5.02 2.78 9.73
N SER A 79 3.81 2.44 9.28
CA SER A 79 2.58 3.05 9.78
C SER A 79 2.38 2.72 11.27
N PHE A 80 2.52 1.44 11.64
CA PHE A 80 2.39 1.01 13.04
C PHE A 80 3.42 1.72 13.93
N ALA A 81 4.67 1.83 13.47
CA ALA A 81 5.75 2.50 14.19
C ALA A 81 5.50 4.01 14.39
N ARG A 82 4.93 4.69 13.38
CA ARG A 82 4.57 6.10 13.46
C ARG A 82 3.58 6.36 14.59
N HIS A 83 2.53 5.57 14.65
CA HIS A 83 1.48 5.73 15.64
C HIS A 83 1.88 5.23 17.04
N ALA A 84 2.69 4.18 17.10
CA ALA A 84 3.13 3.62 18.39
C ALA A 84 4.30 4.40 19.00
N PHE A 85 5.22 4.88 18.21
CA PHE A 85 6.47 5.55 18.66
C PHE A 85 6.57 6.97 18.15
N ASN A 86 7.15 7.17 16.97
CA ASN A 86 7.38 8.48 16.36
C ASN A 86 7.82 8.33 14.90
N GLU A 87 8.06 9.48 14.23
CA GLU A 87 8.42 9.53 12.81
C GLU A 87 9.81 8.96 12.51
N LEU A 88 10.78 9.05 13.42
CA LEU A 88 12.11 8.47 13.23
C LEU A 88 12.06 6.94 13.17
N VAL A 89 11.37 6.32 14.13
CA VAL A 89 11.19 4.85 14.14
C VAL A 89 10.38 4.39 12.92
N SER A 90 9.38 5.18 12.53
CA SER A 90 8.63 4.96 11.29
C SER A 90 9.51 4.98 10.05
N PHE A 91 10.46 5.92 9.97
CA PHE A 91 11.40 5.99 8.85
C PHE A 91 12.29 4.75 8.79
N GLU A 92 12.91 4.35 9.91
CA GLU A 92 13.79 3.17 9.95
C GLU A 92 13.03 1.89 9.56
N ALA A 93 11.79 1.73 10.05
CA ALA A 93 10.93 0.61 9.67
C ALA A 93 10.61 0.63 8.17
N ALA A 94 10.27 1.81 7.61
CA ALA A 94 10.00 1.99 6.18
C ALA A 94 11.24 1.69 5.33
N TRP A 95 12.42 2.13 5.77
CA TRP A 95 13.68 1.97 5.06
C TRP A 95 14.15 0.52 5.04
N ALA A 96 13.97 -0.20 6.14
CA ALA A 96 14.20 -1.65 6.19
C ALA A 96 13.18 -2.43 5.34
N GLN A 97 11.91 -2.03 5.37
CA GLN A 97 10.88 -2.63 4.51
C GLN A 97 11.11 -2.34 3.03
N MET A 98 11.70 -1.19 2.69
CA MET A 98 12.16 -0.87 1.34
C MET A 98 13.21 -1.86 0.87
N LEU A 99 14.22 -2.16 1.73
CA LEU A 99 15.23 -3.18 1.42
C LEU A 99 14.60 -4.55 1.20
N ASN A 100 13.59 -4.91 2.00
CA ASN A 100 12.84 -6.14 1.83
C ASN A 100 12.20 -6.20 0.43
N TYR A 101 11.52 -5.14 -0.04
CA TYR A 101 10.95 -5.12 -1.40
C TYR A 101 12.01 -5.16 -2.50
N ILE A 102 13.10 -4.40 -2.35
CA ILE A 102 14.24 -4.43 -3.29
C ILE A 102 14.79 -5.85 -3.42
N ALA A 103 14.98 -6.54 -2.29
CA ALA A 103 15.44 -7.91 -2.27
C ALA A 103 14.40 -8.88 -2.87
N THR A 104 13.11 -8.70 -2.60
CA THR A 104 12.03 -9.47 -3.24
C THR A 104 12.11 -9.40 -4.77
N ILE A 105 12.28 -8.19 -5.31
CA ILE A 105 12.40 -7.98 -6.77
C ILE A 105 13.63 -8.73 -7.30
N ALA A 106 14.80 -8.49 -6.68
CA ALA A 106 16.06 -9.06 -7.12
C ALA A 106 16.05 -10.60 -7.05
N VAL A 107 15.61 -11.15 -5.91
CA VAL A 107 15.54 -12.61 -5.69
C VAL A 107 14.56 -13.25 -6.66
N SER A 108 13.31 -12.79 -6.69
CA SER A 108 12.30 -13.41 -7.55
C SER A 108 12.68 -13.33 -9.04
N ALA A 109 13.20 -12.18 -9.50
CA ALA A 109 13.65 -12.03 -10.88
C ALA A 109 14.88 -12.91 -11.22
N PHE A 110 15.81 -13.06 -10.27
CA PHE A 110 17.00 -13.91 -10.45
C PHE A 110 16.63 -15.40 -10.57
N PHE A 111 15.56 -15.85 -9.88
CA PHE A 111 15.16 -17.26 -9.94
C PHE A 111 14.26 -17.60 -11.15
N VAL A 112 13.64 -16.64 -11.83
CA VAL A 112 12.83 -16.89 -13.07
C VAL A 112 13.60 -17.68 -14.11
N PRO A 113 14.82 -17.29 -14.55
CA PRO A 113 15.56 -18.02 -15.58
C PRO A 113 15.91 -19.45 -15.17
N HIS A 114 16.12 -19.75 -13.89
CA HIS A 114 16.41 -21.11 -13.44
C HIS A 114 15.24 -22.06 -13.72
N TYR A 115 14.00 -21.63 -13.55
CA TYR A 115 12.81 -22.42 -13.89
C TYR A 115 12.57 -22.48 -15.41
N LEU A 116 12.91 -21.43 -16.17
CA LEU A 116 12.85 -21.45 -17.63
C LEU A 116 13.97 -22.26 -18.28
N SER A 117 14.96 -22.69 -17.51
CA SER A 117 16.06 -23.54 -17.98
C SER A 117 15.63 -24.90 -18.52
N VAL A 118 14.39 -25.32 -18.23
CA VAL A 118 13.76 -26.50 -18.86
C VAL A 118 13.70 -26.33 -20.39
N PHE A 119 13.58 -25.10 -20.91
CA PHE A 119 13.57 -24.80 -22.34
C PHE A 119 14.96 -24.49 -22.89
N TRP A 120 15.86 -23.93 -22.08
CA TRP A 120 17.20 -23.54 -22.50
C TRP A 120 18.17 -23.62 -21.31
N ALA A 121 18.92 -24.71 -21.25
CA ALA A 121 19.80 -25.06 -20.13
C ALA A 121 20.80 -23.96 -19.68
N PRO A 122 21.38 -23.11 -20.58
CA PRO A 122 22.27 -22.03 -20.16
C PRO A 122 21.67 -21.03 -19.18
N LEU A 123 20.34 -20.91 -19.09
CA LEU A 123 19.65 -20.02 -18.15
C LEU A 123 19.92 -20.34 -16.66
N ARG A 124 20.49 -21.50 -16.36
CA ARG A 124 20.89 -21.91 -14.98
C ARG A 124 22.22 -21.33 -14.55
N GLN A 125 23.00 -20.77 -15.45
CA GLN A 125 24.41 -20.44 -15.22
C GLN A 125 24.70 -18.99 -15.56
N ASN A 126 25.69 -18.43 -14.84
CA ASN A 126 26.23 -17.13 -15.14
C ASN A 126 26.89 -17.13 -16.55
N PRO A 127 26.68 -16.10 -17.38
CA PRO A 127 26.02 -14.81 -17.04
C PRO A 127 24.51 -14.78 -17.33
N TRP A 128 23.92 -15.84 -17.90
CA TRP A 128 22.57 -15.81 -18.46
C TRP A 128 21.49 -15.68 -17.38
N ASP A 129 21.69 -16.28 -16.21
CA ASP A 129 20.80 -16.13 -15.05
C ASP A 129 20.68 -14.67 -14.60
N ILE A 130 21.81 -13.95 -14.51
CA ILE A 130 21.86 -12.52 -14.16
C ILE A 130 21.23 -11.67 -15.27
N VAL A 131 21.61 -11.90 -16.53
CA VAL A 131 21.12 -11.11 -17.68
C VAL A 131 19.58 -11.22 -17.79
N PHE A 132 19.05 -12.44 -17.73
CA PHE A 132 17.60 -12.64 -17.79
C PHE A 132 16.88 -12.09 -16.56
N GLY A 133 17.46 -12.21 -15.35
CA GLY A 133 16.93 -11.58 -14.16
C GLY A 133 16.82 -10.05 -14.32
N ILE A 134 17.84 -9.40 -14.88
CA ILE A 134 17.82 -7.96 -15.18
C ILE A 134 16.74 -7.64 -16.23
N VAL A 135 16.60 -8.44 -17.28
CA VAL A 135 15.54 -8.26 -18.30
C VAL A 135 14.16 -8.32 -17.65
N VAL A 136 13.93 -9.28 -16.75
CA VAL A 136 12.68 -9.38 -15.98
C VAL A 136 12.41 -8.11 -15.18
N ILE A 137 13.42 -7.59 -14.45
CA ILE A 137 13.27 -6.36 -13.66
C ILE A 137 12.93 -5.18 -14.57
N VAL A 138 13.66 -4.99 -15.67
CA VAL A 138 13.41 -3.89 -16.64
C VAL A 138 12.00 -3.98 -17.20
N LEU A 139 11.57 -5.17 -17.62
CA LEU A 139 10.21 -5.41 -18.12
C LEU A 139 9.15 -5.04 -17.06
N LEU A 140 9.32 -5.48 -15.82
CA LEU A 140 8.41 -5.15 -14.73
C LEU A 140 8.32 -3.65 -14.45
N VAL A 141 9.46 -2.95 -14.45
CA VAL A 141 9.49 -1.50 -14.26
C VAL A 141 8.74 -0.79 -15.39
N LEU A 142 8.97 -1.19 -16.64
CA LEU A 142 8.28 -0.62 -17.79
C LEU A 142 6.76 -0.86 -17.73
N LEU A 143 6.33 -2.08 -17.40
CA LEU A 143 4.91 -2.43 -17.25
C LEU A 143 4.25 -1.58 -16.15
N ASN A 144 4.93 -1.39 -15.01
CA ASN A 144 4.42 -0.57 -13.91
C ASN A 144 4.43 0.93 -14.21
N ILE A 145 5.39 1.44 -14.99
CA ILE A 145 5.39 2.85 -15.45
C ILE A 145 4.19 3.09 -16.37
N VAL A 146 3.95 2.20 -17.33
CA VAL A 146 2.79 2.28 -18.23
C VAL A 146 1.47 2.13 -17.47
N GLY A 147 1.50 1.50 -16.30
CA GLY A 147 0.33 1.32 -15.45
C GLY A 147 -0.56 0.16 -15.90
N ILE A 148 0.03 -0.85 -16.56
CA ILE A 148 -0.66 -2.08 -16.89
C ILE A 148 -0.92 -2.82 -15.59
N GLN A 149 -2.18 -2.86 -15.18
CA GLN A 149 -2.61 -3.63 -14.02
C GLN A 149 -2.98 -5.05 -14.48
N GLU A 150 -2.39 -6.03 -13.82
CA GLU A 150 -2.81 -7.41 -14.01
C GLU A 150 -4.27 -7.55 -13.58
N SER A 151 -5.03 -8.34 -14.36
CA SER A 151 -6.40 -8.64 -13.98
C SER A 151 -6.43 -9.40 -12.65
N ALA A 152 -7.15 -8.89 -11.67
CA ALA A 152 -7.33 -9.56 -10.37
C ALA A 152 -7.86 -11.01 -10.55
N ARG A 153 -8.60 -11.30 -11.61
CA ARG A 153 -9.09 -12.65 -11.92
C ARG A 153 -7.96 -13.58 -12.36
N ILE A 154 -7.01 -13.07 -13.16
CA ILE A 154 -5.84 -13.85 -13.61
C ILE A 154 -4.95 -14.16 -12.41
N ASN A 155 -4.69 -13.20 -11.54
CA ASN A 155 -3.91 -13.42 -10.32
C ASN A 155 -4.56 -14.43 -9.38
N VAL A 156 -5.88 -14.40 -9.21
CA VAL A 156 -6.62 -15.42 -8.43
C VAL A 156 -6.49 -16.79 -9.07
N PHE A 157 -6.65 -16.88 -10.39
CA PHE A 157 -6.52 -18.15 -11.11
C PHE A 157 -5.11 -18.72 -10.97
N LEU A 158 -4.06 -17.92 -11.17
CA LEU A 158 -2.68 -18.37 -11.07
C LEU A 158 -2.30 -18.74 -9.63
N ALA A 159 -2.76 -18.00 -8.63
CA ALA A 159 -2.53 -18.34 -7.22
C ALA A 159 -3.19 -19.67 -6.82
N VAL A 160 -4.41 -19.93 -7.32
CA VAL A 160 -5.11 -21.21 -7.08
C VAL A 160 -4.44 -22.34 -7.84
N ALA A 161 -4.04 -22.13 -9.09
CA ALA A 161 -3.33 -23.14 -9.89
C ALA A 161 -1.98 -23.51 -9.26
N ASP A 162 -1.23 -22.51 -8.77
CA ASP A 162 0.03 -22.71 -8.08
C ASP A 162 -0.17 -23.52 -6.79
N PHE A 163 -1.09 -23.10 -5.92
CA PHE A 163 -1.39 -23.80 -4.68
C PHE A 163 -1.82 -25.24 -4.94
N ALA A 164 -2.71 -25.46 -5.91
CA ALA A 164 -3.16 -26.81 -6.28
C ALA A 164 -2.00 -27.69 -6.80
N THR A 165 -1.09 -27.12 -7.59
CA THR A 165 0.09 -27.82 -8.10
C THR A 165 1.05 -28.18 -6.99
N GLN A 166 1.34 -27.26 -6.08
CA GLN A 166 2.20 -27.54 -4.93
C GLN A 166 1.59 -28.60 -4.01
N LEU A 167 0.27 -28.55 -3.76
CA LEU A 167 -0.44 -29.56 -3.00
C LEU A 167 -0.40 -30.94 -3.69
N LEU A 168 -0.57 -30.97 -5.02
CA LEU A 168 -0.44 -32.18 -5.82
C LEU A 168 0.98 -32.77 -5.71
N LEU A 169 2.03 -31.96 -5.81
CA LEU A 169 3.42 -32.39 -5.65
C LEU A 169 3.69 -32.95 -4.24
N VAL A 170 3.12 -32.31 -3.22
CA VAL A 170 3.20 -32.81 -1.84
C VAL A 170 2.53 -34.17 -1.72
N LEU A 171 1.30 -34.33 -2.24
CA LEU A 171 0.56 -35.58 -2.20
C LEU A 171 1.30 -36.70 -2.96
N LEU A 172 1.75 -36.41 -4.18
CA LEU A 172 2.55 -37.37 -4.96
C LEU A 172 3.84 -37.74 -4.24
N GLY A 173 4.52 -36.76 -3.65
CA GLY A 173 5.74 -36.97 -2.90
C GLY A 173 5.55 -37.87 -1.66
N PHE A 174 4.46 -37.66 -0.91
CA PHE A 174 4.12 -38.53 0.23
C PHE A 174 3.81 -39.96 -0.19
N ILE A 175 3.21 -40.16 -1.36
CA ILE A 175 2.88 -41.48 -1.89
C ILE A 175 4.11 -42.19 -2.47
N LEU A 176 4.97 -41.46 -3.21
CA LEU A 176 6.00 -42.09 -4.05
C LEU A 176 7.38 -42.16 -3.39
N VAL A 177 7.77 -41.14 -2.63
CA VAL A 177 9.17 -40.99 -2.17
C VAL A 177 9.32 -40.80 -0.67
N PHE A 178 8.25 -40.47 0.05
CA PHE A 178 8.34 -40.16 1.47
C PHE A 178 8.84 -41.36 2.28
N SER A 179 9.94 -41.16 3.02
CA SER A 179 10.55 -42.18 3.85
C SER A 179 11.01 -41.62 5.19
N PRO A 180 10.30 -41.94 6.29
CA PRO A 180 10.73 -41.54 7.64
C PRO A 180 12.11 -42.09 8.03
N ALA A 181 12.49 -43.24 7.52
CA ALA A 181 13.79 -43.85 7.78
C ALA A 181 14.93 -43.03 7.17
N VAL A 182 14.76 -42.58 5.91
CA VAL A 182 15.71 -41.71 5.22
C VAL A 182 15.83 -40.37 5.95
N LEU A 183 14.71 -39.76 6.33
CA LEU A 183 14.68 -38.48 7.03
C LEU A 183 15.39 -38.58 8.40
N LYS A 184 15.19 -39.66 9.15
CA LYS A 184 15.87 -39.89 10.42
C LYS A 184 17.38 -40.09 10.23
N ALA A 185 17.80 -40.80 9.20
CA ALA A 185 19.22 -41.02 8.87
C ALA A 185 19.93 -39.72 8.43
N ASN A 186 19.18 -38.77 7.86
CA ASN A 186 19.70 -37.47 7.40
C ASN A 186 20.00 -36.48 8.54
N VAL A 187 19.57 -36.77 9.78
CA VAL A 187 19.72 -35.83 10.91
C VAL A 187 20.90 -36.26 11.77
N GLN A 188 21.92 -35.37 11.81
CA GLN A 188 23.06 -35.50 12.71
C GLN A 188 23.26 -34.22 13.48
N LEU A 189 22.53 -34.05 14.58
CA LEU A 189 22.50 -32.85 15.40
C LEU A 189 23.89 -32.40 15.82
N GLY A 190 24.18 -31.11 15.55
CA GLY A 190 25.46 -30.47 15.89
C GLY A 190 26.62 -30.80 14.95
N VAL A 191 26.43 -31.73 13.99
CA VAL A 191 27.42 -32.10 12.96
C VAL A 191 26.94 -31.68 11.57
N ALA A 192 25.74 -32.11 11.18
CA ALA A 192 25.13 -31.79 9.89
C ALA A 192 23.62 -31.55 10.04
N PRO A 193 23.18 -30.32 10.24
CA PRO A 193 23.96 -29.09 10.31
C PRO A 193 24.71 -28.87 11.64
N THR A 194 25.75 -28.02 11.60
CA THR A 194 26.35 -27.50 12.84
C THR A 194 25.35 -26.58 13.55
N TRP A 195 25.50 -26.38 14.86
CA TRP A 195 24.60 -25.48 15.60
C TRP A 195 24.60 -24.04 15.05
N SER A 196 25.76 -23.54 14.61
CA SER A 196 25.85 -22.22 13.97
C SER A 196 25.01 -22.16 12.69
N SER A 197 25.15 -23.14 11.80
CA SER A 197 24.38 -23.21 10.55
C SER A 197 22.89 -23.40 10.83
N PHE A 198 22.52 -24.22 11.83
CA PHE A 198 21.13 -24.40 12.24
C PHE A 198 20.49 -23.08 12.68
N PHE A 199 21.13 -22.33 13.58
CA PHE A 199 20.58 -21.05 14.02
C PHE A 199 20.55 -20.01 12.88
N LEU A 200 21.53 -20.02 11.96
CA LEU A 200 21.51 -19.14 10.79
C LEU A 200 20.41 -19.53 9.79
N SER A 201 20.05 -20.80 9.70
CA SER A 201 19.00 -21.25 8.78
C SER A 201 17.60 -20.73 9.14
N ILE A 202 17.32 -20.43 10.42
CA ILE A 202 16.03 -19.91 10.88
C ILE A 202 15.71 -18.55 10.26
N PRO A 203 16.57 -17.50 10.41
CA PRO A 203 16.33 -16.23 9.72
C PRO A 203 16.31 -16.37 8.19
N ILE A 204 17.14 -17.24 7.62
CA ILE A 204 17.10 -17.51 6.18
C ILE A 204 15.74 -18.10 5.78
N ALA A 205 15.15 -19.00 6.58
CA ALA A 205 13.82 -19.53 6.31
C ALA A 205 12.72 -18.47 6.47
N MET A 206 12.94 -17.42 7.26
CA MET A 206 11.96 -16.32 7.35
C MET A 206 11.72 -15.62 6.01
N LEU A 207 12.68 -15.66 5.06
CA LEU A 207 12.47 -15.13 3.72
C LEU A 207 11.31 -15.82 2.98
N ALA A 208 11.07 -17.11 3.27
CA ALA A 208 9.97 -17.86 2.70
C ALA A 208 8.59 -17.31 3.11
N TYR A 209 8.53 -16.67 4.26
CA TYR A 209 7.32 -16.18 4.88
C TYR A 209 7.14 -14.66 4.77
N THR A 210 7.93 -13.99 3.95
CA THR A 210 7.76 -12.56 3.63
C THR A 210 6.64 -12.38 2.59
N GLY A 211 6.05 -11.18 2.55
CA GLY A 211 4.98 -10.85 1.60
C GLY A 211 3.62 -10.58 2.26
N ILE A 212 3.44 -10.91 3.54
CA ILE A 212 2.20 -10.62 4.27
C ILE A 212 1.96 -9.10 4.40
N GLU A 213 3.00 -8.31 4.41
CA GLU A 213 2.95 -6.84 4.39
C GLU A 213 2.26 -6.27 3.16
N THR A 214 2.15 -7.04 2.08
CA THR A 214 1.38 -6.66 0.87
C THR A 214 -0.08 -6.41 1.20
N VAL A 215 -0.68 -7.18 2.12
CA VAL A 215 -2.06 -6.94 2.58
C VAL A 215 -2.19 -5.57 3.25
N SER A 216 -1.19 -5.16 4.04
CA SER A 216 -1.17 -3.85 4.67
C SER A 216 -1.07 -2.72 3.65
N ASN A 217 -0.24 -2.86 2.62
CA ASN A 217 -0.10 -1.86 1.56
C ASN A 217 -1.34 -1.71 0.68
N LEU A 218 -2.19 -2.74 0.63
CA LEU A 218 -3.46 -2.75 -0.11
C LEU A 218 -4.68 -2.45 0.77
N SER A 219 -4.47 -2.17 2.05
CA SER A 219 -5.55 -2.01 3.04
C SER A 219 -6.49 -0.84 2.75
N GLU A 220 -5.98 0.24 2.13
CA GLU A 220 -6.78 1.39 1.72
C GLU A 220 -7.82 1.03 0.63
N GLU A 221 -7.53 0.00 -0.17
CA GLU A 221 -8.38 -0.50 -1.25
C GLU A 221 -9.33 -1.63 -0.80
N ALA A 222 -9.19 -2.12 0.44
CA ALA A 222 -10.05 -3.16 1.00
C ALA A 222 -11.49 -2.65 1.19
N ARG A 223 -12.49 -3.45 0.74
CA ARG A 223 -13.92 -3.08 0.85
C ARG A 223 -14.38 -2.90 2.29
N ASP A 224 -14.04 -3.86 3.14
CA ASP A 224 -14.30 -3.86 4.58
C ASP A 224 -13.04 -4.34 5.31
N PRO A 225 -12.16 -3.42 5.73
CA PRO A 225 -10.90 -3.77 6.38
C PRO A 225 -11.07 -4.69 7.59
N LEU A 226 -12.11 -4.49 8.41
CA LEU A 226 -12.38 -5.29 9.62
C LEU A 226 -12.63 -6.77 9.32
N ARG A 227 -13.22 -7.10 8.16
CA ARG A 227 -13.57 -8.48 7.79
C ARG A 227 -12.67 -9.04 6.71
N THR A 228 -12.31 -8.22 5.73
CA THR A 228 -11.58 -8.68 4.54
C THR A 228 -10.13 -8.98 4.86
N ILE A 229 -9.46 -8.12 5.66
CA ILE A 229 -8.04 -8.29 6.02
C ILE A 229 -7.80 -9.54 6.86
N PRO A 230 -8.52 -9.78 8.00
CA PRO A 230 -8.29 -10.97 8.81
C PRO A 230 -8.53 -12.28 8.06
N ARG A 231 -9.54 -12.31 7.17
CA ARG A 231 -9.84 -13.49 6.36
C ARG A 231 -8.78 -13.74 5.30
N ALA A 232 -8.34 -12.71 4.60
CA ALA A 232 -7.29 -12.84 3.58
C ALA A 232 -5.99 -13.36 4.21
N VAL A 233 -5.54 -12.77 5.32
CA VAL A 233 -4.34 -13.19 6.06
C VAL A 233 -4.45 -14.62 6.56
N LEU A 234 -5.62 -15.00 7.10
CA LEU A 234 -5.86 -16.37 7.57
C LEU A 234 -5.76 -17.39 6.42
N PHE A 235 -6.36 -17.11 5.26
CA PHE A 235 -6.28 -18.01 4.10
C PHE A 235 -4.86 -18.11 3.56
N VAL A 236 -4.12 -17.00 3.50
CA VAL A 236 -2.69 -17.04 3.13
C VAL A 236 -1.90 -17.89 4.12
N ALA A 237 -2.10 -17.68 5.42
CA ALA A 237 -1.40 -18.46 6.44
C ALA A 237 -1.69 -19.97 6.31
N ILE A 238 -2.95 -20.38 6.15
CA ILE A 238 -3.34 -21.77 5.97
C ILE A 238 -2.69 -22.37 4.73
N ALA A 239 -2.76 -21.67 3.58
CA ALA A 239 -2.19 -22.15 2.32
C ALA A 239 -0.66 -22.31 2.41
N VAL A 240 0.01 -21.31 2.98
CA VAL A 240 1.47 -21.31 3.16
C VAL A 240 1.89 -22.43 4.13
N PHE A 241 1.21 -22.59 5.26
CA PHE A 241 1.50 -23.68 6.20
C PHE A 241 1.28 -25.06 5.58
N ALA A 242 0.21 -25.25 4.78
CA ALA A 242 -0.05 -26.52 4.14
C ALA A 242 1.12 -26.97 3.26
N ILE A 243 1.79 -26.06 2.58
CA ILE A 243 2.90 -26.36 1.68
C ILE A 243 4.24 -26.35 2.43
N TYR A 244 4.52 -25.33 3.21
CA TYR A 244 5.85 -25.14 3.81
C TYR A 244 6.14 -26.09 4.97
N PHE A 245 5.11 -26.66 5.58
CA PHE A 245 5.27 -27.72 6.57
C PHE A 245 5.43 -29.12 5.94
N THR A 246 4.99 -29.31 4.70
CA THR A 246 4.92 -30.64 4.09
C THR A 246 5.95 -30.83 2.98
N LEU A 247 6.12 -29.86 2.08
CA LEU A 247 7.03 -29.99 0.94
C LEU A 247 8.51 -30.24 1.34
N PRO A 248 9.08 -29.62 2.40
CA PRO A 248 10.47 -29.92 2.81
C PRO A 248 10.71 -31.38 3.22
N TRP A 249 9.71 -32.06 3.78
CA TRP A 249 9.82 -33.49 4.10
C TRP A 249 9.89 -34.34 2.83
N VAL A 250 9.06 -34.03 1.85
CA VAL A 250 9.07 -34.66 0.53
C VAL A 250 10.40 -34.41 -0.18
N ALA A 251 10.86 -33.16 -0.19
CA ALA A 251 12.09 -32.76 -0.87
C ALA A 251 13.33 -33.49 -0.32
N LEU A 252 13.45 -33.61 1.00
CA LEU A 252 14.57 -34.37 1.62
C LEU A 252 14.41 -35.89 1.53
N SER A 253 13.19 -36.40 1.34
CA SER A 253 13.00 -37.80 1.02
C SER A 253 13.41 -38.14 -0.40
N ALA A 254 13.12 -37.19 -1.35
CA ALA A 254 13.49 -37.33 -2.76
C ALA A 254 14.99 -37.05 -3.02
N MET A 255 15.58 -36.12 -2.26
CA MET A 255 16.98 -35.69 -2.36
C MET A 255 17.67 -35.77 -1.01
N PRO A 256 17.98 -36.99 -0.52
CA PRO A 256 18.54 -37.21 0.82
C PRO A 256 19.91 -36.57 1.00
N VAL A 257 20.30 -36.39 2.27
CA VAL A 257 21.65 -35.97 2.64
C VAL A 257 22.59 -37.16 2.62
N HIS A 258 23.69 -37.04 1.92
CA HIS A 258 24.73 -38.06 1.84
C HIS A 258 26.02 -37.55 2.47
N HIS A 259 26.74 -38.45 3.15
CA HIS A 259 28.08 -38.18 3.64
C HIS A 259 29.09 -38.71 2.60
N VAL A 260 29.80 -37.77 1.92
CA VAL A 260 30.76 -38.12 0.86
C VAL A 260 32.03 -37.31 1.04
N ALA A 261 33.16 -37.98 1.06
CA ALA A 261 34.50 -37.35 1.20
C ALA A 261 34.64 -36.44 2.44
N GLY A 262 33.96 -36.78 3.54
CA GLY A 262 34.01 -35.97 4.79
C GLY A 262 33.02 -34.81 4.85
N GLU A 263 32.23 -34.60 3.79
CA GLU A 263 31.21 -33.53 3.72
C GLU A 263 29.80 -34.11 3.60
N TYR A 264 28.84 -33.40 4.18
CA TYR A 264 27.41 -33.71 4.05
C TYR A 264 26.81 -32.91 2.91
N LYS A 265 26.29 -33.59 1.88
CA LYS A 265 25.74 -32.95 0.67
C LYS A 265 24.37 -33.48 0.34
N THR A 266 23.52 -32.63 -0.17
CA THR A 266 22.22 -32.98 -0.78
C THR A 266 22.07 -32.25 -2.09
N LEU A 267 21.49 -32.90 -3.10
CA LEU A 267 21.17 -32.24 -4.38
C LEU A 267 20.35 -30.98 -4.19
N LEU A 268 19.53 -30.93 -3.14
CA LEU A 268 18.69 -29.76 -2.80
C LEU A 268 19.50 -28.52 -2.42
N ALA A 269 20.71 -28.69 -1.86
CA ALA A 269 21.56 -27.62 -1.38
C ALA A 269 22.71 -27.24 -2.33
N LEU A 270 22.99 -28.09 -3.30
CA LEU A 270 24.09 -27.88 -4.25
C LEU A 270 23.71 -26.84 -5.32
N PRO A 271 24.65 -25.95 -5.69
CA PRO A 271 24.44 -25.00 -6.77
C PRO A 271 24.32 -25.74 -8.13
N PRO A 272 23.68 -25.13 -9.14
CA PRO A 272 23.51 -25.75 -10.47
C PRO A 272 24.81 -26.10 -11.19
N THR A 273 25.91 -25.48 -10.81
CA THR A 273 27.26 -25.74 -11.39
C THR A 273 27.93 -26.98 -10.86
N GLU A 274 27.48 -27.49 -9.70
CA GLU A 274 27.99 -28.73 -9.11
C GLU A 274 27.13 -29.93 -9.51
N HIS A 275 27.80 -31.07 -9.72
CA HIS A 275 27.13 -32.32 -10.08
C HIS A 275 27.35 -33.34 -8.96
N PHE A 276 26.26 -34.04 -8.63
CA PHE A 276 26.27 -35.11 -7.65
C PHE A 276 25.35 -36.25 -8.13
N GLN A 277 25.80 -37.50 -8.05
CA GLN A 277 25.03 -38.68 -8.52
C GLN A 277 24.51 -38.56 -9.97
N GLY A 278 25.30 -37.94 -10.87
CA GLY A 278 24.91 -37.76 -12.25
C GLY A 278 23.90 -36.64 -12.55
N GLN A 279 23.49 -35.90 -11.51
CA GLN A 279 22.58 -34.76 -11.61
C GLN A 279 23.29 -33.47 -11.21
N HIS A 280 22.83 -32.31 -11.74
CA HIS A 280 23.23 -30.99 -11.27
C HIS A 280 22.52 -30.67 -9.94
N GLY A 281 23.06 -29.73 -9.18
CA GLY A 281 22.41 -29.26 -7.95
C GLY A 281 21.14 -28.46 -8.21
N TYR A 282 20.19 -28.53 -7.29
CA TYR A 282 18.87 -27.91 -7.37
C TYR A 282 18.68 -26.77 -6.35
N GLN A 283 19.75 -26.15 -5.90
CA GLN A 283 19.65 -25.03 -4.95
C GLN A 283 18.75 -23.90 -5.47
N ASN A 284 18.81 -23.61 -6.78
CA ASN A 284 18.12 -22.49 -7.41
C ASN A 284 16.78 -22.87 -8.06
N ASP A 285 16.49 -24.17 -8.18
CA ASP A 285 15.23 -24.69 -8.73
C ASP A 285 14.74 -25.93 -7.94
N PRO A 286 14.61 -25.81 -6.59
CA PRO A 286 14.39 -26.94 -5.69
C PRO A 286 13.12 -27.74 -5.99
N VAL A 287 12.06 -27.09 -6.46
CA VAL A 287 10.79 -27.77 -6.77
C VAL A 287 10.91 -28.59 -8.07
N LEU A 288 11.71 -28.15 -9.05
CA LEU A 288 12.09 -28.98 -10.21
C LEU A 288 12.93 -30.20 -9.76
N GLY A 289 13.82 -29.99 -8.79
CA GLY A 289 14.57 -31.09 -8.17
C GLY A 289 13.66 -32.15 -7.56
N VAL A 290 12.61 -31.75 -6.86
CA VAL A 290 11.60 -32.69 -6.33
C VAL A 290 10.96 -33.46 -7.48
N VAL A 291 10.46 -32.80 -8.52
CA VAL A 291 9.81 -33.44 -9.68
C VAL A 291 10.73 -34.46 -10.35
N ASN A 292 12.02 -34.16 -10.50
CA ASN A 292 13.00 -35.03 -11.13
C ASN A 292 13.29 -36.29 -10.30
N ASN A 293 13.08 -36.20 -8.99
CA ASN A 293 13.39 -37.30 -8.06
C ASN A 293 12.14 -37.99 -7.48
N LEU A 294 10.94 -37.78 -8.07
CA LEU A 294 9.71 -38.48 -7.69
C LEU A 294 9.64 -39.92 -8.16
N GLY A 295 10.58 -40.39 -8.99
CA GLY A 295 10.55 -41.77 -9.53
C GLY A 295 9.46 -42.02 -10.59
N LEU A 296 8.95 -40.96 -11.25
CA LEU A 296 7.95 -41.06 -12.30
C LEU A 296 8.56 -41.50 -13.64
N SER A 297 7.72 -41.95 -14.58
CA SER A 297 8.20 -42.26 -15.94
C SER A 297 8.80 -41.01 -16.62
N HIS A 298 9.81 -41.22 -17.46
CA HIS A 298 10.54 -40.13 -18.14
C HIS A 298 9.61 -39.17 -18.90
N ALA A 299 8.61 -39.70 -19.62
CA ALA A 299 7.65 -38.87 -20.37
C ALA A 299 6.80 -37.98 -19.45
N PHE A 300 6.33 -38.55 -18.32
CA PHE A 300 5.50 -37.79 -17.37
C PHE A 300 6.32 -36.74 -16.61
N THR A 301 7.55 -37.11 -16.20
CA THR A 301 8.49 -36.16 -15.58
C THR A 301 8.76 -34.98 -16.50
N HIS A 302 9.00 -35.21 -17.81
CA HIS A 302 9.26 -34.13 -18.77
C HIS A 302 8.07 -33.19 -18.96
N VAL A 303 6.83 -33.72 -19.05
CA VAL A 303 5.62 -32.90 -19.11
C VAL A 303 5.46 -32.06 -17.85
N LEU A 304 5.69 -32.66 -16.68
CA LEU A 304 5.56 -31.97 -15.39
C LEU A 304 6.64 -30.89 -15.22
N GLN A 305 7.87 -31.12 -15.70
CA GLN A 305 8.95 -30.12 -15.74
C GLN A 305 8.56 -28.88 -16.57
N ILE A 306 8.06 -29.09 -17.79
CA ILE A 306 7.61 -27.99 -18.67
C ILE A 306 6.49 -27.19 -17.98
N TYR A 307 5.48 -27.90 -17.49
CA TYR A 307 4.37 -27.27 -16.79
C TYR A 307 4.83 -26.46 -15.57
N LEU A 308 5.65 -27.06 -14.72
CA LEU A 308 6.17 -26.42 -13.51
C LEU A 308 7.13 -25.25 -13.86
N GLY A 309 7.96 -25.41 -14.88
CA GLY A 309 8.84 -24.35 -15.36
C GLY A 309 8.08 -23.08 -15.75
N ILE A 310 6.97 -23.21 -16.48
CA ILE A 310 6.10 -22.09 -16.84
C ILE A 310 5.39 -21.52 -15.61
N LEU A 311 4.77 -22.38 -14.80
CA LEU A 311 3.99 -21.96 -13.63
C LEU A 311 4.88 -21.24 -12.61
N ALA A 312 6.02 -21.83 -12.23
CA ALA A 312 6.96 -21.25 -11.26
C ALA A 312 7.53 -19.92 -11.75
N SER A 313 7.93 -19.84 -13.03
CA SER A 313 8.41 -18.59 -13.62
C SER A 313 7.33 -17.49 -13.59
N THR A 314 6.08 -17.85 -13.87
CA THR A 314 4.95 -16.91 -13.83
C THR A 314 4.68 -16.43 -12.41
N ILE A 315 4.68 -17.32 -11.43
CA ILE A 315 4.46 -16.94 -10.02
C ILE A 315 5.62 -16.12 -9.46
N LEU A 316 6.86 -16.46 -9.80
CA LEU A 316 8.03 -15.65 -9.44
C LEU A 316 7.98 -14.24 -10.08
N PHE A 317 7.53 -14.14 -11.33
CA PHE A 317 7.30 -12.86 -12.00
C PHE A 317 6.24 -12.02 -11.26
N ILE A 318 5.13 -12.64 -10.81
CA ILE A 318 4.10 -11.99 -9.99
C ILE A 318 4.67 -11.58 -8.63
N GLY A 319 5.48 -12.41 -7.99
CA GLY A 319 6.17 -12.09 -6.74
C GLY A 319 7.11 -10.89 -6.89
N ALA A 320 7.91 -10.85 -7.95
CA ALA A 320 8.76 -9.70 -8.28
C ALA A 320 7.92 -8.44 -8.55
N ASN A 321 6.80 -8.56 -9.27
CA ASN A 321 5.89 -7.45 -9.52
C ASN A 321 5.26 -6.90 -8.23
N ALA A 322 4.89 -7.77 -7.30
CA ALA A 322 4.42 -7.36 -5.97
C ALA A 322 5.48 -6.56 -5.21
N GLY A 323 6.76 -6.94 -5.33
CA GLY A 323 7.90 -6.18 -4.81
C GLY A 323 8.01 -4.79 -5.43
N VAL A 324 7.89 -4.66 -6.77
CA VAL A 324 7.93 -3.37 -7.50
C VAL A 324 6.80 -2.44 -7.03
N ILE A 325 5.59 -2.98 -6.93
CA ILE A 325 4.42 -2.24 -6.43
C ILE A 325 4.65 -1.81 -4.97
N GLY A 326 5.13 -2.73 -4.11
CA GLY A 326 5.41 -2.47 -2.70
C GLY A 326 6.45 -1.37 -2.50
N ALA A 327 7.60 -1.45 -3.21
CA ALA A 327 8.65 -0.44 -3.18
C ALA A 327 8.14 0.93 -3.65
N SER A 328 7.35 0.97 -4.70
CA SER A 328 6.75 2.20 -5.22
C SER A 328 5.78 2.83 -4.22
N ARG A 329 4.89 2.04 -3.60
CA ARG A 329 3.89 2.52 -2.64
C ARG A 329 4.52 3.03 -1.34
N ILE A 330 5.49 2.29 -0.78
CA ILE A 330 6.17 2.73 0.43
C ILE A 330 6.98 4.01 0.18
N THR A 331 7.66 4.13 -0.97
CA THR A 331 8.37 5.34 -1.38
C THR A 331 7.42 6.53 -1.50
N TYR A 332 6.25 6.33 -2.11
CA TYR A 332 5.22 7.36 -2.24
C TYR A 332 4.68 7.81 -0.88
N ALA A 333 4.42 6.86 0.04
CA ALA A 333 3.98 7.14 1.40
C ALA A 333 5.06 7.89 2.19
N MET A 334 6.33 7.43 2.17
CA MET A 334 7.48 8.10 2.82
C MET A 334 7.64 9.54 2.34
N SER A 335 7.51 9.78 1.04
CA SER A 335 7.55 11.14 0.47
C SER A 335 6.33 11.99 0.91
N GLY A 336 5.18 11.37 1.14
CA GLY A 336 3.98 11.99 1.69
C GLY A 336 4.14 12.50 3.12
N TYR A 337 4.97 11.83 3.90
CA TYR A 337 5.34 12.20 5.27
C TYR A 337 6.66 12.98 5.36
N ARG A 338 7.15 13.51 4.23
CA ARG A 338 8.42 14.25 4.18
C ARG A 338 9.61 13.47 4.77
N GLN A 339 9.58 12.15 4.65
CA GLN A 339 10.71 11.27 4.96
C GLN A 339 11.67 11.16 3.77
N LEU A 340 11.14 11.26 2.55
CA LEU A 340 11.88 11.33 1.29
C LEU A 340 11.52 12.61 0.52
N PRO A 341 12.36 13.05 -0.45
CA PRO A 341 12.08 14.20 -1.29
C PRO A 341 10.78 14.07 -2.06
N LEU A 342 10.08 15.20 -2.25
CA LEU A 342 8.81 15.26 -3.00
C LEU A 342 8.92 14.79 -4.45
N GLY A 343 10.14 14.76 -5.01
CA GLY A 343 10.40 14.22 -6.34
C GLY A 343 9.90 12.80 -6.52
N PHE A 344 9.95 11.98 -5.47
CA PHE A 344 9.46 10.59 -5.50
C PHE A 344 7.93 10.46 -5.56
N ARG A 345 7.18 11.53 -5.26
CA ARG A 345 5.73 11.62 -5.52
C ARG A 345 5.37 12.10 -6.92
N LYS A 346 6.37 12.44 -7.74
CA LYS A 346 6.13 12.96 -9.09
C LYS A 346 5.45 11.89 -9.94
N ILE A 347 4.24 12.21 -10.38
CA ILE A 347 3.42 11.33 -11.21
C ILE A 347 3.76 11.56 -12.69
N HIS A 348 3.92 10.49 -13.45
CA HIS A 348 4.17 10.58 -14.89
C HIS A 348 3.01 11.29 -15.60
N PRO A 349 3.27 12.30 -16.47
CA PRO A 349 2.20 13.12 -17.06
C PRO A 349 1.14 12.30 -17.82
N ARG A 350 1.57 11.29 -18.59
CA ARG A 350 0.71 10.44 -19.42
C ARG A 350 0.13 9.25 -18.63
N PHE A 351 0.97 8.50 -17.93
CA PHE A 351 0.60 7.21 -17.35
C PHE A 351 0.06 7.30 -15.91
N LYS A 352 0.23 8.45 -15.23
CA LYS A 352 -0.27 8.71 -13.87
C LYS A 352 0.31 7.80 -12.79
N THR A 353 1.51 7.28 -13.00
CA THR A 353 2.27 6.40 -12.08
C THR A 353 3.46 7.14 -11.45
N PRO A 354 3.95 6.77 -10.25
CA PRO A 354 5.11 7.39 -9.59
C PRO A 354 6.42 6.87 -10.18
N TRP A 355 6.73 7.25 -11.43
CA TRP A 355 7.79 6.70 -12.25
C TRP A 355 9.20 6.80 -11.67
N ILE A 356 9.52 7.87 -10.92
CA ILE A 356 10.85 8.03 -10.30
C ILE A 356 11.08 6.96 -9.24
N ALA A 357 10.07 6.70 -8.41
CA ALA A 357 10.14 5.64 -7.40
C ALA A 357 10.31 4.25 -8.05
N LEU A 358 9.58 4.01 -9.15
CA LEU A 358 9.67 2.76 -9.92
C LEU A 358 11.06 2.58 -10.52
N VAL A 359 11.64 3.61 -11.14
CA VAL A 359 12.97 3.52 -11.75
C VAL A 359 14.06 3.30 -10.71
N VAL A 360 14.02 4.02 -9.59
CA VAL A 360 15.09 3.95 -8.56
C VAL A 360 14.95 2.69 -7.71
N PHE A 361 13.84 2.55 -7.00
CA PHE A 361 13.66 1.47 -6.00
C PHE A 361 13.05 0.20 -6.59
N GLY A 362 12.30 0.30 -7.69
CA GLY A 362 11.79 -0.85 -8.43
C GLY A 362 12.77 -1.42 -9.46
N GLY A 363 13.74 -0.62 -9.93
CA GLY A 363 14.66 -0.99 -11.03
C GLY A 363 16.13 -0.90 -10.67
N ALA A 364 16.69 0.30 -10.58
CA ALA A 364 18.14 0.50 -10.51
C ALA A 364 18.79 -0.22 -9.30
N ILE A 365 18.21 -0.11 -8.10
CA ILE A 365 18.78 -0.75 -6.91
C ILE A 365 18.59 -2.27 -6.92
N PRO A 366 17.41 -2.84 -7.28
CA PRO A 366 17.27 -4.28 -7.47
C PRO A 366 18.21 -4.86 -8.52
N ILE A 367 18.44 -4.14 -9.64
CA ILE A 367 19.42 -4.57 -10.66
C ILE A 367 20.82 -4.67 -10.06
N LEU A 368 21.28 -3.65 -9.32
CA LEU A 368 22.58 -3.67 -8.64
C LEU A 368 22.70 -4.86 -7.67
N LEU A 369 21.62 -5.20 -6.97
CA LEU A 369 21.58 -6.33 -6.06
C LEU A 369 21.67 -7.67 -6.83
N THR A 370 20.95 -7.79 -7.95
CA THR A 370 20.93 -8.98 -8.82
C THR A 370 22.31 -9.23 -9.46
N LEU A 371 23.09 -8.18 -9.74
CA LEU A 371 24.45 -8.31 -10.29
C LEU A 371 25.39 -9.09 -9.37
N SER A 372 25.08 -9.25 -8.08
CA SER A 372 25.89 -10.08 -7.19
C SER A 372 25.93 -11.56 -7.65
N GLY A 373 24.86 -12.05 -8.29
CA GLY A 373 24.71 -13.44 -8.73
C GLY A 373 24.82 -14.48 -7.62
N GLN A 374 24.79 -14.04 -6.36
CA GLN A 374 25.05 -14.91 -5.19
C GLN A 374 23.74 -15.19 -4.43
N THR A 375 23.17 -16.37 -4.64
CA THR A 375 21.94 -16.82 -3.99
C THR A 375 21.98 -16.66 -2.46
N LYS A 376 23.11 -17.02 -1.83
CA LYS A 376 23.28 -16.89 -0.36
C LYS A 376 23.22 -15.45 0.11
N PHE A 377 23.86 -14.53 -0.61
CA PHE A 377 23.85 -13.10 -0.29
C PHE A 377 22.46 -12.50 -0.49
N LEU A 378 21.82 -12.81 -1.62
CA LEU A 378 20.46 -12.33 -1.93
C LEU A 378 19.44 -12.79 -0.88
N GLY A 379 19.48 -14.07 -0.47
CA GLY A 379 18.61 -14.61 0.57
C GLY A 379 18.86 -13.98 1.94
N ALA A 380 20.13 -13.77 2.31
CA ALA A 380 20.46 -13.23 3.62
C ALA A 380 20.16 -11.72 3.74
N ILE A 381 20.37 -10.90 2.69
CA ILE A 381 20.00 -9.48 2.71
C ILE A 381 18.47 -9.29 2.73
N TYR A 382 17.74 -10.19 2.08
CA TYR A 382 16.29 -10.23 2.14
C TYR A 382 15.80 -10.51 3.58
N ALA A 383 16.34 -11.57 4.21
CA ALA A 383 16.01 -11.92 5.57
C ALA A 383 16.36 -10.82 6.59
N PHE A 384 17.47 -10.08 6.37
CA PHE A 384 17.86 -8.93 7.19
C PHE A 384 16.79 -7.83 7.18
N GLY A 385 16.36 -7.38 6.00
CA GLY A 385 15.36 -6.33 5.87
C GLY A 385 13.99 -6.74 6.46
N ALA A 386 13.58 -7.98 6.20
CA ALA A 386 12.33 -8.53 6.68
C ALA A 386 12.29 -8.65 8.22
N THR A 387 13.30 -9.29 8.82
CA THR A 387 13.35 -9.54 10.27
C THR A 387 13.42 -8.25 11.07
N PHE A 388 14.16 -7.23 10.61
CA PHE A 388 14.16 -5.91 11.24
C PHE A 388 12.77 -5.25 11.19
N SER A 389 12.16 -5.18 10.01
CA SER A 389 10.83 -4.59 9.81
C SER A 389 9.75 -5.27 10.64
N PHE A 390 9.78 -6.61 10.69
CA PHE A 390 8.83 -7.39 11.49
C PHE A 390 9.04 -7.18 12.99
N THR A 391 10.28 -7.09 13.46
CA THR A 391 10.59 -6.79 14.87
C THR A 391 10.00 -5.46 15.29
N VAL A 392 10.14 -4.43 14.45
CA VAL A 392 9.53 -3.11 14.71
C VAL A 392 8.00 -3.19 14.70
N ALA A 393 7.40 -3.96 13.79
CA ALA A 393 5.95 -4.17 13.76
C ALA A 393 5.43 -4.80 15.06
N HIS A 394 6.09 -5.86 15.54
CA HIS A 394 5.74 -6.51 16.81
C HIS A 394 5.85 -5.55 18.00
N ALA A 395 6.96 -4.79 18.09
CA ALA A 395 7.17 -3.81 19.14
C ALA A 395 6.09 -2.70 19.11
N ALA A 396 5.66 -2.30 17.91
CA ALA A 396 4.59 -1.32 17.74
C ALA A 396 3.25 -1.82 18.28
N ILE A 397 2.86 -3.08 18.00
CA ILE A 397 1.62 -3.66 18.53
C ILE A 397 1.66 -3.78 20.06
N ILE A 398 2.78 -4.21 20.64
CA ILE A 398 2.94 -4.25 22.11
C ILE A 398 2.71 -2.87 22.70
N ARG A 399 3.34 -1.84 22.13
CA ARG A 399 3.18 -0.46 22.61
C ARG A 399 1.76 0.07 22.44
N MET A 400 1.09 -0.23 21.35
CA MET A 400 -0.33 0.12 21.12
C MET A 400 -1.23 -0.46 22.22
N ARG A 401 -1.02 -1.71 22.60
CA ARG A 401 -1.75 -2.37 23.69
C ARG A 401 -1.49 -1.69 25.06
N MET A 402 -0.25 -1.27 25.30
CA MET A 402 0.07 -0.48 26.50
C MET A 402 -0.59 0.90 26.50
N GLN A 403 -0.67 1.57 25.35
CA GLN A 403 -1.37 2.86 25.18
C GLN A 403 -2.87 2.69 25.39
N GLN A 404 -3.47 1.61 24.89
CA GLN A 404 -4.88 1.28 25.12
C GLN A 404 -5.20 1.12 26.61
N ALA A 405 -4.37 0.39 27.34
CA ALA A 405 -4.57 0.18 28.79
C ALA A 405 -4.53 1.49 29.60
N ARG A 406 -3.86 2.53 29.07
CA ARG A 406 -3.80 3.88 29.65
C ARG A 406 -4.97 4.79 29.19
N GLY A 407 -5.97 4.23 28.49
CA GLY A 407 -7.15 4.99 28.04
C GLY A 407 -6.92 5.85 26.78
N GLY A 408 -5.80 5.67 26.07
CA GLY A 408 -5.42 6.52 24.95
C GLY A 408 -5.99 6.13 23.58
N ILE A 409 -6.34 4.85 23.35
CA ILE A 409 -6.69 4.32 22.03
C ILE A 409 -7.69 3.18 22.16
N GLU A 410 -8.74 3.15 21.32
CA GLU A 410 -9.60 1.97 21.15
C GLU A 410 -9.07 1.09 20.01
N ILE A 411 -8.91 -0.21 20.25
CA ILE A 411 -8.49 -1.18 19.23
C ILE A 411 -9.72 -1.95 18.75
N PRO A 412 -10.16 -1.74 17.50
CA PRO A 412 -11.41 -2.32 16.96
C PRO A 412 -11.33 -3.83 16.72
N TYR A 413 -10.11 -4.36 16.55
CA TYR A 413 -9.85 -5.77 16.31
C TYR A 413 -8.69 -6.25 17.20
N ARG A 414 -8.85 -7.42 17.80
CA ARG A 414 -7.80 -8.07 18.60
C ARG A 414 -7.52 -9.46 18.09
N SER A 415 -6.27 -9.71 17.77
CA SER A 415 -5.80 -11.06 17.46
C SER A 415 -5.88 -11.95 18.71
N ARG A 416 -5.99 -13.27 18.49
CA ARG A 416 -6.07 -14.26 19.60
C ARG A 416 -4.74 -14.39 20.34
N PHE A 417 -4.72 -15.14 21.44
CA PHE A 417 -3.54 -15.36 22.31
C PHE A 417 -3.05 -14.11 23.02
N ASN A 418 -3.91 -13.60 23.92
CA ASN A 418 -3.60 -12.49 24.81
C ASN A 418 -3.54 -12.97 26.27
N LEU A 419 -2.64 -12.37 27.05
CA LEU A 419 -2.54 -12.59 28.49
C LEU A 419 -2.84 -11.27 29.22
N ARG A 420 -3.85 -11.26 30.07
CA ARG A 420 -4.20 -10.07 30.85
C ARG A 420 -3.40 -9.99 32.14
N VAL A 421 -2.48 -9.01 32.22
CA VAL A 421 -1.64 -8.78 33.41
C VAL A 421 -1.68 -7.30 33.77
N ARG A 422 -2.02 -6.99 35.02
CA ARG A 422 -2.06 -5.60 35.55
C ARG A 422 -2.90 -4.64 34.70
N GLY A 423 -4.04 -5.10 34.19
CA GLY A 423 -4.94 -4.28 33.35
C GLY A 423 -4.52 -4.11 31.88
N VAL A 424 -3.37 -4.64 31.48
CA VAL A 424 -2.91 -4.66 30.09
C VAL A 424 -3.19 -6.03 29.47
N ASP A 425 -3.79 -6.05 28.27
CA ASP A 425 -3.95 -7.27 27.46
C ASP A 425 -2.68 -7.46 26.63
N TRP A 426 -1.70 -8.18 27.16
CA TRP A 426 -0.43 -8.45 26.49
C TRP A 426 -0.62 -9.39 25.30
N PRO A 427 -0.23 -8.97 24.07
CA PRO A 427 -0.34 -9.80 22.87
C PRO A 427 0.81 -10.79 22.83
N LEU A 428 0.60 -12.02 23.32
CA LEU A 428 1.64 -13.05 23.37
C LEU A 428 2.22 -13.35 21.98
N PHE A 429 1.39 -13.35 20.93
CA PHE A 429 1.84 -13.51 19.55
C PHE A 429 2.85 -12.42 19.15
N ALA A 430 2.65 -11.16 19.57
CA ALA A 430 3.61 -10.09 19.26
C ALA A 430 4.88 -10.19 20.10
N ILE A 431 4.81 -10.69 21.32
CA ILE A 431 5.99 -10.93 22.17
C ILE A 431 6.84 -12.05 21.59
N PHE A 432 6.25 -13.22 21.32
CA PHE A 432 6.98 -14.36 20.76
C PHE A 432 7.47 -14.07 19.33
N GLY A 433 6.64 -13.44 18.49
CA GLY A 433 7.04 -13.03 17.17
C GLY A 433 8.19 -12.00 17.19
N GLY A 434 8.12 -11.00 18.09
CA GLY A 434 9.17 -10.00 18.26
C GLY A 434 10.49 -10.58 18.77
N LEU A 435 10.44 -11.53 19.70
CA LEU A 435 11.62 -12.27 20.12
C LEU A 435 12.19 -13.11 18.98
N GLY A 436 11.34 -13.87 18.27
CA GLY A 436 11.76 -14.70 17.15
C GLY A 436 12.40 -13.91 16.02
N THR A 437 11.76 -12.82 15.58
CA THR A 437 12.31 -11.97 14.49
C THR A 437 13.52 -11.15 14.97
N GLY A 438 13.53 -10.67 16.20
CA GLY A 438 14.65 -9.94 16.78
C GLY A 438 15.91 -10.80 16.95
N LEU A 439 15.75 -12.04 17.48
CA LEU A 439 16.85 -13.01 17.56
C LEU A 439 17.33 -13.40 16.16
N SER A 440 16.42 -13.61 15.21
CA SER A 440 16.77 -13.90 13.82
C SER A 440 17.59 -12.76 13.19
N PHE A 441 17.21 -11.51 13.42
CA PHE A 441 17.98 -10.34 12.98
C PHE A 441 19.39 -10.34 13.59
N LEU A 442 19.51 -10.57 14.89
CA LEU A 442 20.81 -10.61 15.57
C LEU A 442 21.71 -11.74 15.03
N VAL A 443 21.15 -12.92 14.81
CA VAL A 443 21.88 -14.08 14.25
C VAL A 443 22.47 -13.73 12.88
N ILE A 444 21.69 -13.13 11.97
CA ILE A 444 22.17 -12.70 10.64
C ILE A 444 23.32 -11.70 10.78
N VAL A 445 23.14 -10.68 11.62
CA VAL A 445 24.16 -9.62 11.80
C VAL A 445 25.46 -10.17 12.38
N ILE A 446 25.35 -11.13 13.33
CA ILE A 446 26.53 -11.71 13.98
C ILE A 446 27.25 -12.71 13.06
N GLN A 447 26.50 -13.59 12.40
CA GLN A 447 27.10 -14.72 11.68
C GLN A 447 27.45 -14.42 10.21
N THR A 448 26.87 -13.35 9.61
CA THR A 448 27.07 -13.07 8.18
C THR A 448 27.76 -11.71 7.98
N PRO A 449 29.11 -11.65 7.89
CA PRO A 449 29.86 -10.39 7.79
C PRO A 449 29.43 -9.53 6.58
N SER A 450 29.18 -10.14 5.41
CA SER A 450 28.74 -9.42 4.21
C SER A 450 27.40 -8.69 4.44
N ILE A 451 26.47 -9.32 5.14
CA ILE A 451 25.16 -8.73 5.46
C ILE A 451 25.28 -7.72 6.59
N ARG A 452 26.15 -7.95 7.57
CA ARG A 452 26.43 -6.98 8.61
C ARG A 452 26.82 -5.63 8.00
N TYR A 453 27.77 -5.61 7.07
CA TYR A 453 28.22 -4.37 6.44
C TYR A 453 27.19 -3.82 5.45
N ALA A 454 26.62 -4.65 4.59
CA ALA A 454 25.64 -4.21 3.60
C ALA A 454 24.31 -3.76 4.25
N GLY A 455 23.77 -4.54 5.17
CA GLY A 455 22.49 -4.26 5.83
C GLY A 455 22.58 -3.10 6.81
N LEU A 456 23.56 -3.10 7.73
CA LEU A 456 23.75 -1.99 8.65
C LEU A 456 24.19 -0.72 7.91
N GLY A 457 25.00 -0.85 6.85
CA GLY A 457 25.34 0.25 5.95
C GLY A 457 24.10 0.86 5.30
N TRP A 458 23.16 0.03 4.83
CA TRP A 458 21.87 0.50 4.28
C TRP A 458 21.08 1.30 5.32
N LEU A 459 20.91 0.78 6.54
CA LEU A 459 20.20 1.49 7.61
C LEU A 459 20.90 2.79 7.99
N LEU A 460 22.23 2.78 8.12
CA LEU A 460 23.03 3.97 8.45
C LEU A 460 22.93 5.05 7.35
N VAL A 461 23.06 4.66 6.08
CA VAL A 461 22.89 5.61 4.95
C VAL A 461 21.49 6.22 4.96
N GLY A 462 20.46 5.41 5.18
CA GLY A 462 19.09 5.90 5.33
C GLY A 462 18.94 6.87 6.49
N PHE A 463 19.46 6.51 7.66
CA PHE A 463 19.42 7.37 8.85
C PHE A 463 20.12 8.72 8.62
N LEU A 464 21.35 8.71 8.09
CA LEU A 464 22.09 9.93 7.79
C LEU A 464 21.39 10.80 6.76
N PHE A 465 20.86 10.17 5.71
CA PHE A 465 20.05 10.85 4.71
C PHE A 465 18.80 11.49 5.35
N TYR A 466 18.07 10.76 6.19
CA TYR A 466 16.88 11.26 6.87
C TYR A 466 17.18 12.44 7.78
N VAL A 467 18.26 12.35 8.61
CA VAL A 467 18.70 13.43 9.50
C VAL A 467 19.06 14.67 8.69
N PHE A 468 19.86 14.50 7.62
CA PHE A 468 20.23 15.60 6.72
C PHE A 468 18.98 16.25 6.10
N TYR A 469 18.11 15.44 5.48
CA TYR A 469 16.93 15.91 4.79
C TYR A 469 15.96 16.64 5.73
N ARG A 470 15.69 16.07 6.91
CA ARG A 470 14.78 16.67 7.90
C ARG A 470 15.33 17.96 8.49
N ARG A 471 16.61 18.00 8.83
CA ARG A 471 17.20 19.17 9.48
C ARG A 471 17.56 20.29 8.51
N ARG A 472 18.08 19.95 7.32
CA ARG A 472 18.61 20.95 6.38
C ARG A 472 17.62 21.37 5.29
N VAL A 473 16.71 20.49 4.88
CA VAL A 473 15.77 20.78 3.78
C VAL A 473 14.36 21.08 4.30
N ILE A 474 13.89 20.31 5.28
CA ILE A 474 12.52 20.48 5.80
C ILE A 474 12.49 21.41 7.02
N HIS A 475 13.59 21.57 7.74
CA HIS A 475 13.72 22.35 8.97
C HIS A 475 12.73 21.87 10.05
N ALA A 476 12.55 20.57 10.21
CA ALA A 476 11.62 19.97 11.15
C ALA A 476 12.31 18.97 12.09
N PRO A 477 11.78 18.77 13.31
CA PRO A 477 12.24 17.76 14.24
C PRO A 477 12.20 16.35 13.64
N LEU A 478 13.12 15.47 14.08
CA LEU A 478 13.21 14.10 13.56
C LEU A 478 12.02 13.21 13.97
N THR A 479 11.41 13.53 15.11
CA THR A 479 10.36 12.71 15.72
C THR A 479 8.93 13.15 15.39
N GLU A 480 8.76 14.34 14.82
CA GLU A 480 7.45 14.88 14.50
C GLU A 480 6.97 14.46 13.10
N THR A 481 5.68 14.17 12.98
CA THR A 481 5.06 13.87 11.70
C THR A 481 4.78 15.14 10.92
N VAL A 482 5.44 15.32 9.77
CA VAL A 482 5.20 16.44 8.84
C VAL A 482 4.62 15.89 7.55
N ARG A 483 3.37 16.23 7.26
CA ARG A 483 2.75 15.85 5.99
C ARG A 483 3.19 16.79 4.85
N ALA A 484 3.38 16.21 3.68
CA ALA A 484 3.55 17.01 2.47
C ALA A 484 2.28 17.85 2.24
N PRO A 485 2.41 19.11 1.79
CA PRO A 485 1.25 19.88 1.40
C PRO A 485 0.48 19.07 0.36
N ILE A 486 -0.83 18.95 0.59
CA ILE A 486 -1.72 18.42 -0.43
C ILE A 486 -1.49 19.35 -1.63
N ALA A 487 -1.04 18.81 -2.77
CA ALA A 487 -1.08 19.55 -4.02
C ALA A 487 -2.58 19.77 -4.33
N LEU A 488 -3.14 20.77 -3.68
CA LEU A 488 -4.31 21.43 -4.21
C LEU A 488 -3.84 21.81 -5.61
N GLY A 489 -4.56 21.35 -6.65
CA GLY A 489 -4.39 21.93 -7.99
C GLY A 489 -4.36 23.45 -7.84
N PRO A 490 -3.84 24.22 -8.82
CA PRO A 490 -3.62 25.63 -8.67
C PRO A 490 -4.79 26.17 -7.88
N ALA A 491 -4.49 26.84 -6.76
CA ALA A 491 -5.53 27.37 -5.88
C ALA A 491 -6.52 28.00 -6.84
N VAL A 492 -7.73 27.48 -6.90
CA VAL A 492 -8.76 28.13 -7.68
C VAL A 492 -8.86 29.45 -6.98
N ALA A 493 -8.21 30.46 -7.54
CA ALA A 493 -8.32 31.80 -7.03
C ALA A 493 -9.82 32.02 -6.98
N LEU A 494 -10.37 32.13 -5.78
CA LEU A 494 -11.79 32.43 -5.57
C LEU A 494 -12.03 33.91 -5.88
N GLU A 495 -11.40 34.37 -6.94
CA GLU A 495 -11.42 35.73 -7.45
C GLU A 495 -12.35 35.73 -8.65
N TYR A 496 -13.38 36.53 -8.57
CA TYR A 496 -14.38 36.65 -9.62
C TYR A 496 -14.47 38.08 -10.14
N ARG A 497 -14.55 38.22 -11.46
CA ARG A 497 -14.71 39.52 -12.12
C ARG A 497 -16.18 39.95 -12.21
N SER A 498 -17.10 39.01 -12.28
CA SER A 498 -18.52 39.24 -12.38
C SER A 498 -19.28 38.42 -11.36
N VAL A 499 -19.79 39.05 -10.32
CA VAL A 499 -20.50 38.45 -9.20
C VAL A 499 -21.93 38.97 -9.17
N ILE A 500 -22.92 38.10 -9.14
CA ILE A 500 -24.31 38.47 -8.85
C ILE A 500 -24.65 38.17 -7.42
N VAL A 501 -25.27 39.14 -6.74
CA VAL A 501 -25.75 38.99 -5.36
C VAL A 501 -27.23 39.38 -5.34
N PRO A 502 -28.16 38.37 -5.22
CA PRO A 502 -29.54 38.65 -4.94
C PRO A 502 -29.71 39.29 -3.56
N VAL A 503 -30.30 40.47 -3.51
CA VAL A 503 -30.47 41.28 -2.28
C VAL A 503 -31.94 41.27 -1.90
N VAL A 504 -32.24 40.91 -0.65
CA VAL A 504 -33.56 40.97 -0.04
C VAL A 504 -33.48 41.64 1.33
N TRP A 505 -34.59 42.12 1.84
CA TRP A 505 -34.65 42.83 3.14
C TRP A 505 -34.41 41.87 4.32
N ARG A 506 -33.13 41.43 4.49
CA ARG A 506 -32.69 40.57 5.61
C ARG A 506 -31.20 40.71 5.82
N ARG A 507 -30.71 40.52 7.08
CA ARG A 507 -29.29 40.53 7.45
C ARG A 507 -28.43 39.52 6.67
N GLU A 508 -29.05 38.48 6.16
CA GLU A 508 -28.37 37.49 5.33
C GLU A 508 -27.90 38.05 3.98
N SER A 509 -28.56 39.09 3.48
CA SER A 509 -28.15 39.82 2.25
C SER A 509 -26.90 40.67 2.48
N GLU A 510 -26.80 41.37 3.61
CA GLU A 510 -25.62 42.14 3.98
C GLU A 510 -24.36 41.24 4.02
N ALA A 511 -24.47 40.06 4.68
CA ALA A 511 -23.40 39.06 4.74
C ALA A 511 -23.03 38.48 3.36
N ALA A 512 -24.01 38.37 2.45
CA ALA A 512 -23.74 37.91 1.08
C ALA A 512 -23.01 38.98 0.26
N VAL A 513 -23.40 40.27 0.41
CA VAL A 513 -22.72 41.40 -0.24
C VAL A 513 -21.30 41.56 0.30
N ASP A 514 -21.09 41.51 1.63
CA ASP A 514 -19.78 41.55 2.27
C ASP A 514 -18.85 40.46 1.71
N LEU A 515 -19.35 39.22 1.67
CA LEU A 515 -18.60 38.11 1.10
C LEU A 515 -18.28 38.29 -0.37
N ALA A 516 -19.24 38.82 -1.17
CA ALA A 516 -19.04 39.07 -2.58
C ALA A 516 -17.98 40.17 -2.81
N CYS A 517 -17.96 41.23 -1.98
CA CYS A 517 -16.94 42.25 -2.02
C CYS A 517 -15.54 41.69 -1.79
N ARG A 518 -15.38 40.83 -0.79
CA ARG A 518 -14.10 40.16 -0.51
C ARG A 518 -13.65 39.24 -1.67
N LEU A 519 -14.58 38.63 -2.39
CA LEU A 519 -14.27 37.76 -3.55
C LEU A 519 -13.90 38.55 -4.80
N ALA A 520 -14.39 39.80 -4.93
CA ALA A 520 -14.21 40.67 -6.12
C ALA A 520 -13.01 41.62 -5.99
N VAL A 521 -12.59 41.97 -4.77
CA VAL A 521 -11.60 43.03 -4.47
C VAL A 521 -10.26 42.83 -5.18
N GLU A 522 -9.73 41.62 -5.17
CA GLU A 522 -8.37 41.33 -5.67
C GLU A 522 -8.24 41.46 -7.19
N ARG A 523 -9.34 41.26 -7.94
CA ARG A 523 -9.37 41.41 -9.42
C ARG A 523 -10.06 42.67 -9.94
N ARG A 524 -10.36 43.62 -9.07
CA ARG A 524 -11.17 44.78 -9.44
C ARG A 524 -12.45 44.39 -10.15
N GLY A 525 -13.08 43.30 -9.68
CA GLY A 525 -14.34 42.77 -10.20
C GLY A 525 -15.50 43.72 -9.91
N SER A 526 -16.60 43.57 -10.63
CA SER A 526 -17.86 44.27 -10.38
C SER A 526 -18.90 43.34 -9.77
N ILE A 527 -19.69 43.88 -8.86
CA ILE A 527 -20.81 43.17 -8.23
C ILE A 527 -22.09 43.72 -8.80
N ILE A 528 -23.01 42.83 -9.15
CA ILE A 528 -24.37 43.15 -9.53
C ILE A 528 -25.27 42.82 -8.34
N ALA A 529 -25.70 43.83 -7.60
CA ALA A 529 -26.72 43.68 -6.58
C ALA A 529 -28.09 43.62 -7.26
N LEU A 530 -28.75 42.46 -7.17
CA LEU A 530 -30.00 42.19 -7.87
C LEU A 530 -31.18 42.11 -6.91
N THR A 531 -32.11 43.02 -7.00
CA THR A 531 -33.42 42.94 -6.31
C THR A 531 -34.48 42.48 -7.29
N VAL A 532 -35.16 41.40 -6.94
CA VAL A 532 -36.27 40.87 -7.76
C VAL A 532 -37.59 41.23 -7.11
N ILE A 533 -38.43 41.93 -7.85
CA ILE A 533 -39.82 42.23 -7.46
C ILE A 533 -40.70 41.14 -8.07
N GLU A 534 -41.27 40.28 -7.22
CA GLU A 534 -42.20 39.27 -7.66
C GLU A 534 -43.59 39.90 -7.91
N VAL A 535 -44.07 39.84 -9.15
CA VAL A 535 -45.37 40.35 -9.56
C VAL A 535 -46.38 39.19 -9.54
N PRO A 536 -47.55 39.38 -8.87
CA PRO A 536 -48.64 38.40 -8.87
C PRO A 536 -49.13 38.02 -10.27
N LEU A 537 -49.66 36.81 -10.44
CA LEU A 537 -50.05 36.27 -11.75
C LEU A 537 -51.25 37.02 -12.38
N ASP A 538 -52.04 37.67 -11.58
CA ASP A 538 -53.23 38.43 -11.95
C ASP A 538 -52.92 39.85 -12.47
N LEU A 539 -51.67 40.30 -12.31
CA LEU A 539 -51.22 41.64 -12.77
C LEU A 539 -50.20 41.50 -13.91
N PRO A 540 -50.21 42.45 -14.90
CA PRO A 540 -49.14 42.48 -15.88
C PRO A 540 -47.77 42.82 -15.22
N LEU A 541 -46.64 42.41 -15.84
CA LEU A 541 -45.31 42.58 -15.24
C LEU A 541 -44.92 44.01 -15.03
N ASP A 542 -45.47 44.92 -15.81
CA ASP A 542 -45.24 46.37 -15.76
C ASP A 542 -46.26 47.12 -14.89
N ALA A 543 -47.21 46.43 -14.27
CA ALA A 543 -48.22 47.03 -13.42
C ALA A 543 -47.59 47.84 -12.25
N ARG A 544 -48.21 48.96 -11.91
CA ARG A 544 -47.83 49.69 -10.68
C ARG A 544 -48.29 48.85 -9.47
N LEU A 545 -47.34 48.41 -8.67
CA LEU A 545 -47.61 47.67 -7.45
C LEU A 545 -48.03 48.65 -6.33
N PRO A 546 -48.99 48.28 -5.49
CA PRO A 546 -49.41 49.10 -4.37
C PRO A 546 -48.29 49.25 -3.33
N GLY A 547 -48.12 50.46 -2.78
CA GLY A 547 -47.15 50.77 -1.75
C GLY A 547 -45.75 51.13 -2.29
N ASN A 548 -44.83 51.35 -1.39
CA ASN A 548 -43.43 51.75 -1.67
C ASN A 548 -42.48 50.57 -1.98
N VAL A 549 -42.96 49.59 -2.79
CA VAL A 549 -42.16 48.39 -3.13
C VAL A 549 -40.91 48.75 -3.92
N GLU A 550 -41.02 49.72 -4.85
CA GLU A 550 -39.87 50.18 -5.64
C GLU A 550 -38.89 51.01 -4.80
N ASP A 551 -39.40 51.85 -3.88
CA ASP A 551 -38.55 52.64 -2.98
C ASP A 551 -37.74 51.69 -2.07
N ARG A 552 -38.38 50.68 -1.50
CA ARG A 552 -37.69 49.67 -0.72
C ARG A 552 -36.65 48.87 -1.51
N ALA A 553 -36.92 48.60 -2.79
CA ALA A 553 -35.96 47.94 -3.65
C ALA A 553 -34.72 48.83 -3.90
N ASN A 554 -34.92 50.12 -4.06
CA ASN A 554 -33.82 51.08 -4.19
C ASN A 554 -33.02 51.23 -2.89
N ASP A 555 -33.68 51.32 -1.73
CA ASP A 555 -32.99 51.36 -0.42
C ASP A 555 -32.04 50.18 -0.22
N LEU A 556 -32.47 48.97 -0.59
CA LEU A 556 -31.64 47.74 -0.54
C LEU A 556 -30.40 47.85 -1.45
N LEU A 557 -30.57 48.41 -2.63
CA LEU A 557 -29.47 48.59 -3.58
C LEU A 557 -28.50 49.66 -3.12
N ASP A 558 -28.98 50.71 -2.46
CA ASP A 558 -28.13 51.76 -1.88
C ASP A 558 -27.33 51.26 -0.69
N GLU A 559 -27.91 50.40 0.16
CA GLU A 559 -27.19 49.69 1.21
C GLU A 559 -26.10 48.74 0.64
N ALA A 560 -26.40 48.00 -0.41
CA ALA A 560 -25.41 47.16 -1.08
C ALA A 560 -24.27 47.97 -1.69
N ARG A 561 -24.54 49.18 -2.24
CA ARG A 561 -23.52 50.10 -2.74
C ARG A 561 -22.65 50.65 -1.62
N ALA A 562 -23.24 51.02 -0.49
CA ALA A 562 -22.49 51.52 0.67
C ALA A 562 -21.52 50.47 1.22
N ILE A 563 -21.90 49.18 1.22
CA ILE A 563 -20.99 48.07 1.56
C ILE A 563 -19.87 47.98 0.52
N GLY A 564 -20.18 48.06 -0.78
CA GLY A 564 -19.19 48.03 -1.85
C GLY A 564 -18.15 49.16 -1.75
N ASP A 565 -18.60 50.36 -1.46
CA ASP A 565 -17.74 51.53 -1.29
C ASP A 565 -16.73 51.33 -0.15
N ALA A 566 -17.13 50.68 0.96
CA ALA A 566 -16.24 50.35 2.06
C ALA A 566 -15.10 49.38 1.67
N TYR A 567 -15.30 48.57 0.64
CA TYR A 567 -14.28 47.64 0.08
C TYR A 567 -13.58 48.19 -1.17
N GLY A 568 -13.99 49.38 -1.70
CA GLY A 568 -13.50 49.93 -2.96
C GLY A 568 -13.94 49.10 -4.18
N VAL A 569 -15.07 48.38 -4.09
CA VAL A 569 -15.62 47.51 -5.14
C VAL A 569 -16.84 48.19 -5.78
N ASN A 570 -16.88 48.23 -7.11
CA ASN A 570 -18.02 48.81 -7.83
C ASN A 570 -19.25 47.89 -7.74
N VAL A 571 -20.33 48.34 -7.10
CA VAL A 571 -21.61 47.64 -6.98
C VAL A 571 -22.67 48.30 -7.87
N ILE A 572 -23.13 47.54 -8.87
CA ILE A 572 -24.17 47.97 -9.82
C ILE A 572 -25.50 47.42 -9.32
N GLY A 573 -26.38 48.31 -8.87
CA GLY A 573 -27.73 47.98 -8.44
C GLY A 573 -28.66 47.70 -9.65
N ARG A 574 -29.46 46.64 -9.57
CA ARG A 574 -30.46 46.29 -10.59
C ARG A 574 -31.75 45.77 -9.98
N ILE A 575 -32.86 46.29 -10.49
CA ILE A 575 -34.21 45.82 -10.16
C ILE A 575 -34.74 45.04 -11.37
N VAL A 576 -35.24 43.83 -11.12
CA VAL A 576 -35.89 42.98 -12.14
C VAL A 576 -37.27 42.60 -11.63
N ARG A 577 -38.29 42.75 -12.50
CA ARG A 577 -39.66 42.33 -12.23
C ARG A 577 -39.87 40.93 -12.85
N ALA A 578 -40.35 39.98 -12.07
CA ALA A 578 -40.54 38.59 -12.53
C ALA A 578 -41.66 37.90 -11.78
N ARG A 579 -42.11 36.75 -12.29
CA ARG A 579 -43.09 35.88 -11.62
C ARG A 579 -42.49 35.04 -10.49
N ARG A 580 -41.18 34.72 -10.58
CA ARG A 580 -40.48 33.92 -9.58
C ARG A 580 -39.03 34.42 -9.49
N ALA A 581 -38.58 34.73 -8.29
CA ALA A 581 -37.23 35.27 -8.05
C ALA A 581 -36.12 34.29 -8.48
N GLY A 582 -36.27 33.01 -8.18
CA GLY A 582 -35.23 32.04 -8.52
C GLY A 582 -34.89 31.97 -10.02
N ARG A 583 -35.91 32.03 -10.88
CA ARG A 583 -35.76 32.05 -12.34
C ARG A 583 -35.12 33.36 -12.81
N ALA A 584 -35.57 34.48 -12.31
CA ALA A 584 -35.03 35.80 -12.66
C ALA A 584 -33.54 35.94 -12.32
N ILE A 585 -33.12 35.34 -11.18
CA ILE A 585 -31.71 35.35 -10.76
C ILE A 585 -30.86 34.52 -11.73
N VAL A 586 -31.32 33.33 -12.12
CA VAL A 586 -30.60 32.46 -13.07
C VAL A 586 -30.53 33.11 -14.45
N ASP A 587 -31.65 33.65 -14.96
CA ASP A 587 -31.72 34.29 -16.27
C ASP A 587 -30.84 35.56 -16.33
N GLU A 588 -30.75 36.34 -15.25
CA GLU A 588 -29.88 37.53 -15.20
C GLU A 588 -28.40 37.15 -15.08
N ALA A 589 -28.08 36.07 -14.35
CA ALA A 589 -26.73 35.53 -14.27
C ALA A 589 -26.22 35.03 -15.64
N GLU A 590 -27.09 34.39 -16.40
CA GLU A 590 -26.79 33.90 -17.75
C GLU A 590 -26.62 35.09 -18.73
N ARG A 591 -27.57 36.04 -18.77
CA ARG A 591 -27.48 37.21 -19.61
C ARG A 591 -26.20 38.04 -19.42
N ARG A 592 -25.67 38.05 -18.20
CA ARG A 592 -24.46 38.82 -17.86
C ARG A 592 -23.20 38.00 -17.85
N ASN A 593 -23.31 36.73 -18.19
CA ASN A 593 -22.20 35.77 -18.17
C ASN A 593 -21.45 35.80 -16.82
N SER A 594 -22.22 35.83 -15.73
CA SER A 594 -21.67 35.95 -14.38
C SER A 594 -20.96 34.68 -13.96
N GLU A 595 -19.79 34.86 -13.31
CA GLU A 595 -18.93 33.74 -12.91
C GLU A 595 -19.44 33.03 -11.64
N ILE A 596 -20.14 33.79 -10.78
CA ILE A 596 -20.68 33.27 -9.51
C ILE A 596 -21.95 34.05 -9.07
N ILE A 597 -22.86 33.30 -8.45
CA ILE A 597 -23.99 33.85 -7.70
C ILE A 597 -23.71 33.65 -6.21
N VAL A 598 -23.71 34.72 -5.42
CA VAL A 598 -23.58 34.68 -3.96
C VAL A 598 -24.92 34.97 -3.32
N MET A 599 -25.47 34.03 -2.59
CA MET A 599 -26.79 34.12 -1.96
C MET A 599 -26.70 34.05 -0.45
N GLY A 600 -27.48 34.87 0.27
CA GLY A 600 -27.67 34.72 1.70
C GLY A 600 -28.45 33.43 2.05
N ALA A 601 -28.04 32.71 3.09
CA ALA A 601 -28.78 31.58 3.59
C ALA A 601 -29.97 32.05 4.43
N PRO A 602 -31.22 31.71 4.07
CA PRO A 602 -32.38 32.09 4.90
C PRO A 602 -32.33 31.31 6.22
N ARG A 603 -32.69 31.94 7.33
CA ARG A 603 -32.84 31.28 8.63
C ARG A 603 -33.97 30.27 8.54
N ARG A 604 -33.72 29.06 9.00
CA ARG A 604 -34.71 28.00 9.08
C ARG A 604 -35.77 28.38 10.14
N ASP A 605 -36.98 28.64 9.71
CA ASP A 605 -38.10 28.75 10.64
C ASP A 605 -38.42 27.37 11.24
N ARG A 606 -38.64 27.32 12.56
CA ARG A 606 -38.78 26.07 13.32
C ARG A 606 -40.06 25.28 13.05
N SER A 607 -40.90 25.73 12.13
CA SER A 607 -42.22 25.13 11.82
C SER A 607 -42.17 24.30 10.54
N GLY A 608 -41.77 23.02 10.63
CA GLY A 608 -42.08 21.97 9.68
C GLY A 608 -40.92 21.12 9.15
N PRO A 609 -41.08 19.78 9.14
CA PRO A 609 -40.01 18.84 8.77
C PRO A 609 -39.84 18.56 7.27
N ARG A 610 -40.56 19.23 6.36
CA ARG A 610 -40.63 18.86 4.93
C ARG A 610 -40.48 20.04 3.96
N GLY A 611 -39.36 20.77 4.00
CA GLY A 611 -39.04 21.78 3.01
C GLY A 611 -37.55 21.81 2.64
N PRO A 612 -37.17 22.42 1.48
CA PRO A 612 -35.77 22.56 1.10
C PRO A 612 -34.99 23.31 2.19
N ILE A 613 -33.79 22.83 2.50
CA ILE A 613 -32.95 23.30 3.64
C ILE A 613 -32.71 24.82 3.57
N PHE A 614 -32.60 25.40 2.38
CA PHE A 614 -32.28 26.82 2.13
C PHE A 614 -33.44 27.62 1.55
N GLY A 615 -34.65 27.08 1.51
CA GLY A 615 -35.81 27.73 0.88
C GLY A 615 -35.88 27.52 -0.63
N GLY A 616 -37.10 27.75 -1.20
CA GLY A 616 -37.41 27.40 -2.59
C GLY A 616 -36.60 28.18 -3.63
N THR A 617 -36.29 29.45 -3.39
CA THR A 617 -35.48 30.29 -4.30
C THR A 617 -34.03 29.80 -4.38
N VAL A 618 -33.39 29.55 -3.23
CA VAL A 618 -32.01 29.08 -3.19
C VAL A 618 -31.90 27.67 -3.79
N ASP A 619 -32.85 26.78 -3.48
CA ASP A 619 -32.88 25.43 -4.04
C ASP A 619 -33.04 25.44 -5.57
N PHE A 620 -33.90 26.34 -6.09
CA PHE A 620 -34.07 26.52 -7.53
C PHE A 620 -32.78 27.02 -8.20
N VAL A 621 -32.12 28.04 -7.65
CA VAL A 621 -30.85 28.56 -8.18
C VAL A 621 -29.75 27.51 -8.13
N LEU A 622 -29.62 26.74 -7.03
CA LEU A 622 -28.65 25.65 -6.91
C LEU A 622 -28.84 24.56 -7.97
N LYS A 623 -30.07 24.31 -8.39
CA LYS A 623 -30.40 23.27 -9.40
C LYS A 623 -30.23 23.74 -10.84
N ASN A 624 -30.44 25.05 -11.11
CA ASN A 624 -30.58 25.56 -12.47
C ASN A 624 -29.48 26.55 -12.90
N ALA A 625 -28.62 27.05 -11.99
CA ALA A 625 -27.57 27.97 -12.33
C ALA A 625 -26.48 27.36 -13.21
N HIS A 626 -26.08 28.05 -14.27
CA HIS A 626 -24.98 27.66 -15.17
C HIS A 626 -23.60 28.04 -14.64
N CYS A 627 -23.53 28.97 -13.65
CA CYS A 627 -22.32 29.38 -12.96
C CYS A 627 -22.23 28.82 -11.55
N ARG A 628 -21.16 29.12 -10.84
CA ARG A 628 -21.00 28.73 -9.44
C ARG A 628 -22.05 29.41 -8.56
N VAL A 629 -22.54 28.70 -7.54
CA VAL A 629 -23.43 29.24 -6.52
C VAL A 629 -22.78 29.08 -5.16
N MET A 630 -22.68 30.18 -4.41
CA MET A 630 -22.21 30.20 -3.04
C MET A 630 -23.34 30.65 -2.12
N VAL A 631 -23.59 29.92 -1.05
CA VAL A 631 -24.60 30.28 -0.05
C VAL A 631 -23.87 30.70 1.23
N ALA A 632 -24.02 31.99 1.57
CA ALA A 632 -23.42 32.62 2.75
C ALA A 632 -24.39 32.50 3.94
N ALA A 633 -23.97 31.85 5.02
CA ALA A 633 -24.70 31.86 6.29
C ALA A 633 -24.03 32.83 7.26
N ALA A 634 -24.78 33.78 7.79
CA ALA A 634 -24.27 34.68 8.82
C ALA A 634 -23.93 33.90 10.10
N PRO A 635 -22.80 34.21 10.80
CA PRO A 635 -22.49 33.58 12.06
C PRO A 635 -23.61 33.83 13.07
N ARG A 636 -23.88 32.87 13.96
CA ARG A 636 -24.79 33.11 15.07
C ARG A 636 -24.16 34.19 15.96
N ALA A 637 -24.89 35.25 16.22
CA ALA A 637 -24.54 36.14 17.32
C ALA A 637 -24.48 35.29 18.61
N ALA A 638 -23.36 35.35 19.29
CA ALA A 638 -23.12 34.64 20.54
C ALA A 638 -24.10 35.08 21.61
#